data_f9bbae77cf3886897f0bdfc3d04c838d
#
_entry.id   f9bbae77cf3886897f0bdfc3d04c838d
#
_cell.length_a   1.000
_cell.length_b   1.000
_cell.length_c   1.000
_cell.angle_alpha   90.00
_cell.angle_beta   90.00
_cell.angle_gamma   90.00
#
_symmetry.space_group_name_H-M   'P 1'
#
loop_
_entity.id
_entity.type
_entity.pdbx_description
1 polymer ?
#
loop_
_entity_poly.entity_id
_entity_poly.type
_entity_poly.pdbx_seq_one_letter_code
_entity_poly.pdbx_strand_id
1 'polypeptide(L)'
;MRKKIYGIATALALAMGCGLFLTYPVQAAETNIFQQDSNGNYILPDGTIFQSVKTLKNGKIMKYYDVEPFDSKGEFLKGKILYDGEEFQFEQYNTKVGACDIENPGYNVLDKSTQKFCIREHPETYFPALTATKKVNDLINKYEAPSARMLPKYVDKTSKVYKEMETAAKEATKNCKTDYEKITTITDYVHSVMTYDISKSHVVWSMEDAWNTKTGVCDQYSQIMERMMQILGIPSFQVAGKNHACTLSYDKDSKKWIFSDPTNGIKDWNPYTRAGNADVVIENIGYLKLNNAYYCINFDRKNPENGMDYDNWDFPEKWGVELHDWDYTKGTDIIINDTALEGIPFTAISEKAFFNDKQLTSLSLPSSVERVDSLAFEGASNLKTITFSDSGKGLKKIDSLAFKDCSSLESIDLSNAEITEIPVRAFENCTSLKSIKLPSTVTKIADNAFAGCSNLEEIKGLEQCKISELSATAFDGCVRLKDINLSNATIAAIPDQIFSGMRGLISATVPKTVTSIGTEAFYACKNLEMINGLSDCNITKIGEKAFYNCWSLKGADLSGSSLTVLPASAFKGDTALLSVKMPESLNEIGNEAFYGCSAMKKLDLNNTRLTTIGNSALSDMTSLMYINLPDTVNSVGAKAFDLNLRLDSSDTALMPTVVSENVTPASVNYTDNNVSPWKRRQVIFRDNAVAVYFDGNGSDGKTANAPVFASAGTKISIPACKYTKKGYLFTGWNTEKDGSGTTYKAGARTSDAISILYAQWQKATAKVTLEFPGGKYTNASGSTWDDSFSFTASFSSNSSVTYLPFAQNMTKEGCTFAGWYTEPEYKKRIESLTIRTAIDGMTLYAKWNDTHEHVWDEGAITTKPTCTTPGVKTYTCSVCQKTKTEEIPAT
;
A
#
# COMPACT_ATOMS: atom_id res chain seq x y z
N MET A 1 -38.70 4.04 -10.25
CA MET A 1 -39.30 5.15 -9.48
C MET A 1 -38.71 6.53 -9.87
N ARG A 2 -37.41 6.62 -10.27
CA ARG A 2 -36.77 7.92 -10.62
C ARG A 2 -37.31 8.62 -11.89
N LYS A 3 -37.87 7.93 -12.85
CA LYS A 3 -38.43 8.54 -14.07
C LYS A 3 -39.82 9.21 -13.92
N LYS A 4 -40.50 9.02 -12.78
CA LYS A 4 -41.81 9.66 -12.52
C LYS A 4 -41.70 11.03 -11.83
N ILE A 5 -40.55 11.34 -11.22
CA ILE A 5 -40.35 12.63 -10.51
C ILE A 5 -39.98 13.74 -11.49
N TYR A 6 -39.26 13.44 -12.56
CA TYR A 6 -38.94 14.46 -13.62
C TYR A 6 -40.16 14.90 -14.42
N GLY A 7 -41.18 14.08 -14.56
CA GLY A 7 -42.43 14.44 -15.25
C GLY A 7 -43.34 15.39 -14.45
N ILE A 8 -43.20 15.38 -13.14
CA ILE A 8 -44.03 16.22 -12.24
C ILE A 8 -43.41 17.61 -12.10
N ALA A 9 -42.07 17.73 -12.06
CA ALA A 9 -41.38 19.03 -12.01
C ALA A 9 -41.57 19.86 -13.28
N THR A 10 -41.59 19.22 -14.45
CA THR A 10 -41.84 19.90 -15.73
C THR A 10 -43.30 20.28 -15.93
N ALA A 11 -44.22 19.52 -15.36
CA ALA A 11 -45.64 19.83 -15.41
C ALA A 11 -46.05 20.95 -14.43
N LEU A 12 -45.35 21.09 -13.29
CA LEU A 12 -45.56 22.22 -12.39
C LEU A 12 -44.96 23.53 -12.92
N ALA A 13 -43.82 23.46 -13.61
CA ALA A 13 -43.23 24.65 -14.23
C ALA A 13 -44.08 25.21 -15.38
N LEU A 14 -44.85 24.36 -16.08
CA LEU A 14 -45.80 24.77 -17.12
C LEU A 14 -47.18 25.18 -16.58
N ALA A 15 -47.56 24.72 -15.37
CA ALA A 15 -48.83 25.13 -14.76
C ALA A 15 -48.74 26.46 -13.99
N MET A 16 -47.55 26.92 -13.63
CA MET A 16 -47.36 28.23 -12.98
C MET A 16 -47.22 29.40 -13.95
N GLY A 17 -47.37 29.16 -15.25
CA GLY A 17 -47.51 30.25 -16.25
C GLY A 17 -48.92 30.91 -16.29
N CYS A 18 -49.87 30.48 -15.47
CA CYS A 18 -51.19 31.07 -15.38
C CYS A 18 -51.55 31.37 -13.93
N GLY A 19 -51.23 32.51 -13.49
CA GLY A 19 -51.81 33.42 -12.51
C GLY A 19 -52.65 32.87 -11.37
N LEU A 20 -52.04 32.63 -10.26
CA LEU A 20 -52.61 32.85 -8.94
C LEU A 20 -51.55 33.52 -8.06
N PHE A 21 -51.29 34.80 -8.36
CA PHE A 21 -50.50 35.64 -7.46
C PHE A 21 -51.42 36.11 -6.34
N LEU A 22 -51.12 35.74 -5.13
CA LEU A 22 -51.71 36.39 -3.96
C LEU A 22 -51.23 37.84 -3.95
N THR A 23 -52.18 38.81 -4.04
CA THR A 23 -51.88 40.23 -4.01
C THR A 23 -51.49 40.65 -2.59
N TYR A 24 -50.17 40.71 -2.34
CA TYR A 24 -49.68 41.41 -1.16
C TYR A 24 -49.49 42.86 -1.47
N PRO A 25 -49.89 43.81 -0.59
CA PRO A 25 -49.64 45.23 -0.85
C PRO A 25 -48.14 45.49 -0.77
N VAL A 26 -47.57 45.83 -1.91
CA VAL A 26 -46.18 46.28 -2.03
C VAL A 26 -46.07 47.64 -1.37
N GLN A 27 -45.48 47.72 -0.19
CA GLN A 27 -45.01 49.01 0.37
C GLN A 27 -43.58 49.22 -0.08
N ALA A 28 -43.30 50.53 -0.32
CA ALA A 28 -42.03 51.00 -0.86
C ALA A 28 -40.81 50.56 -0.03
N ALA A 29 -39.69 50.36 -0.72
CA ALA A 29 -38.37 49.96 -0.24
C ALA A 29 -38.04 50.44 1.16
N GLU A 30 -37.43 49.59 1.98
CA GLU A 30 -36.86 49.77 3.31
C GLU A 30 -37.70 49.30 4.52
N THR A 31 -38.77 48.58 4.34
CA THR A 31 -39.50 48.02 5.48
C THR A 31 -39.20 46.49 5.60
N ASN A 32 -38.95 46.02 6.86
CA ASN A 32 -38.96 44.62 7.16
C ASN A 32 -40.27 44.01 6.66
N ILE A 33 -40.18 43.12 5.68
CA ILE A 33 -41.39 42.47 5.13
C ILE A 33 -41.79 41.28 5.99
N PHE A 34 -40.92 40.84 6.89
CA PHE A 34 -41.24 39.79 7.85
C PHE A 34 -41.07 40.32 9.30
N GLN A 35 -42.06 40.13 10.10
CA GLN A 35 -42.05 40.44 11.54
C GLN A 35 -42.01 39.14 12.33
N GLN A 36 -41.41 39.13 13.50
CA GLN A 36 -41.47 37.99 14.41
C GLN A 36 -42.58 38.17 15.43
N ASP A 37 -43.35 37.11 15.72
CA ASP A 37 -44.24 37.04 16.84
C ASP A 37 -43.47 36.83 18.16
N SER A 38 -44.21 36.83 19.27
CA SER A 38 -43.63 36.60 20.62
C SER A 38 -43.03 35.19 20.79
N ASN A 39 -43.24 34.26 19.87
CA ASN A 39 -42.72 32.91 19.84
C ASN A 39 -41.56 32.75 18.87
N GLY A 40 -41.13 33.84 18.22
CA GLY A 40 -40.05 33.84 17.24
C GLY A 40 -40.42 33.32 15.85
N ASN A 41 -41.72 33.18 15.53
CA ASN A 41 -42.17 32.81 14.19
C ASN A 41 -42.23 34.07 13.31
N TYR A 42 -41.80 33.94 12.06
CA TYR A 42 -41.92 35.03 11.08
C TYR A 42 -43.34 35.14 10.61
N ILE A 43 -43.85 36.37 10.58
CA ILE A 43 -45.20 36.74 10.18
C ILE A 43 -45.13 37.70 9.01
N LEU A 44 -45.95 37.44 7.98
CA LEU A 44 -46.17 38.38 6.89
C LEU A 44 -46.96 39.62 7.39
N PRO A 45 -46.92 40.73 6.64
CA PRO A 45 -47.65 41.95 6.98
C PRO A 45 -49.14 41.74 7.16
N ASP A 46 -49.74 40.71 6.62
CA ASP A 46 -51.15 40.32 6.79
C ASP A 46 -51.40 39.45 8.03
N GLY A 47 -50.37 39.14 8.81
CA GLY A 47 -50.46 38.30 10.00
C GLY A 47 -50.35 36.80 9.77
N THR A 48 -50.07 36.37 8.53
CA THR A 48 -49.95 34.95 8.24
C THR A 48 -48.62 34.40 8.70
N ILE A 49 -48.61 33.28 9.46
CA ILE A 49 -47.42 32.58 9.89
C ILE A 49 -47.10 31.47 8.89
N PHE A 50 -45.89 31.51 8.33
CA PHE A 50 -45.42 30.49 7.41
C PHE A 50 -44.20 29.77 7.99
N GLN A 51 -44.39 28.55 8.43
CA GLN A 51 -43.32 27.75 8.91
C GLN A 51 -43.52 26.26 8.55
N SER A 52 -42.52 25.66 7.94
CA SER A 52 -42.42 24.24 7.91
C SER A 52 -41.05 23.79 8.48
N VAL A 53 -40.97 22.55 8.93
CA VAL A 53 -39.75 21.98 9.51
C VAL A 53 -39.31 20.81 8.69
N LYS A 54 -38.04 20.80 8.30
CA LYS A 54 -37.40 19.70 7.60
C LYS A 54 -36.20 19.21 8.40
N THR A 55 -36.13 17.90 8.62
CA THR A 55 -34.96 17.27 9.21
C THR A 55 -33.97 16.94 8.09
N LEU A 56 -32.76 17.44 8.21
CA LEU A 56 -31.67 17.14 7.27
C LEU A 56 -31.11 15.74 7.51
N LYS A 57 -30.37 15.18 6.56
CA LYS A 57 -29.75 13.83 6.67
C LYS A 57 -28.83 13.67 7.88
N ASN A 58 -28.23 14.76 8.35
CA ASN A 58 -27.37 14.80 9.53
C ASN A 58 -28.15 14.92 10.87
N GLY A 59 -29.46 14.80 10.83
CA GLY A 59 -30.32 14.92 12.02
C GLY A 59 -30.60 16.36 12.45
N LYS A 60 -30.05 17.37 11.77
CA LYS A 60 -30.33 18.77 12.05
C LYS A 60 -31.69 19.20 11.49
N ILE A 61 -32.31 20.14 12.17
CA ILE A 61 -33.63 20.65 11.81
C ILE A 61 -33.47 21.98 11.08
N MET A 62 -34.10 22.10 9.92
CA MET A 62 -34.16 23.33 9.16
C MET A 62 -35.62 23.83 9.14
N LYS A 63 -35.82 25.07 9.48
CA LYS A 63 -37.12 25.73 9.42
C LYS A 63 -37.27 26.39 8.05
N TYR A 64 -38.42 26.20 7.43
CA TYR A 64 -38.82 26.83 6.17
C TYR A 64 -39.92 27.83 6.46
N TYR A 65 -39.89 28.92 5.75
CA TYR A 65 -40.96 29.94 5.73
C TYR A 65 -41.59 29.90 4.35
N ASP A 66 -42.83 29.54 4.31
CA ASP A 66 -43.64 29.43 3.08
C ASP A 66 -44.02 30.83 2.57
N VAL A 67 -43.01 31.49 2.01
CA VAL A 67 -43.19 32.82 1.43
C VAL A 67 -42.95 32.74 -0.05
N GLU A 68 -43.91 33.18 -0.84
CA GLU A 68 -43.70 33.38 -2.27
C GLU A 68 -42.83 34.63 -2.49
N PRO A 69 -41.66 34.51 -3.11
CA PRO A 69 -40.74 35.63 -3.23
C PRO A 69 -41.09 36.63 -4.34
N PHE A 70 -42.31 36.53 -4.89
CA PHE A 70 -42.74 37.37 -5.98
C PHE A 70 -44.04 38.07 -5.65
N ASP A 71 -44.17 39.32 -6.15
CA ASP A 71 -45.41 40.05 -6.05
C ASP A 71 -46.44 39.60 -7.10
N SER A 72 -47.64 40.22 -7.05
CA SER A 72 -48.70 39.95 -8.01
C SER A 72 -48.38 40.28 -9.48
N LYS A 73 -47.26 40.94 -9.76
CA LYS A 73 -46.76 41.26 -11.11
C LYS A 73 -45.64 40.31 -11.53
N GLY A 74 -45.24 39.33 -10.64
CA GLY A 74 -44.15 38.43 -10.88
C GLY A 74 -42.76 39.05 -10.64
N GLU A 75 -42.69 40.20 -9.96
CA GLU A 75 -41.44 40.81 -9.56
C GLU A 75 -40.98 40.29 -8.20
N PHE A 76 -39.65 40.12 -8.07
CA PHE A 76 -39.07 39.63 -6.84
C PHE A 76 -39.19 40.63 -5.70
N LEU A 77 -39.70 40.19 -4.55
CA LEU A 77 -39.84 41.01 -3.35
C LEU A 77 -38.46 41.27 -2.75
N LYS A 78 -38.08 42.55 -2.70
CA LYS A 78 -36.89 42.97 -1.99
C LYS A 78 -37.25 43.30 -0.55
N GLY A 79 -36.39 42.96 0.38
CA GLY A 79 -36.67 43.28 1.78
C GLY A 79 -35.59 42.82 2.76
N LYS A 80 -35.93 43.04 4.03
CA LYS A 80 -35.11 42.68 5.15
C LYS A 80 -35.86 41.70 6.06
N ILE A 81 -35.14 40.71 6.57
CA ILE A 81 -35.63 39.79 7.57
C ILE A 81 -34.76 39.96 8.81
N LEU A 82 -35.38 40.05 9.98
CA LEU A 82 -34.69 39.97 11.25
C LEU A 82 -34.83 38.51 11.77
N TYR A 83 -33.72 37.83 11.87
CA TYR A 83 -33.66 36.46 12.34
C TYR A 83 -32.55 36.32 13.38
N ASP A 84 -32.89 35.80 14.59
CA ASP A 84 -31.97 35.65 15.70
C ASP A 84 -31.18 36.93 16.06
N GLY A 85 -31.82 38.10 15.91
CA GLY A 85 -31.23 39.42 16.19
C GLY A 85 -30.34 39.97 15.11
N GLU A 86 -30.18 39.25 13.97
CA GLU A 86 -29.44 39.70 12.79
C GLU A 86 -30.39 40.08 11.65
N GLU A 87 -30.06 41.15 10.95
CA GLU A 87 -30.82 41.63 9.78
C GLU A 87 -30.25 41.03 8.51
N PHE A 88 -31.11 40.34 7.76
CA PHE A 88 -30.78 39.75 6.45
C PHE A 88 -31.54 40.53 5.37
N GLN A 89 -30.78 40.89 4.31
CA GLN A 89 -31.36 41.53 3.14
C GLN A 89 -31.38 40.53 1.97
N PHE A 90 -32.39 40.58 1.14
CA PHE A 90 -32.44 39.94 -0.15
C PHE A 90 -32.85 40.96 -1.21
N GLU A 91 -32.06 41.04 -2.26
CA GLU A 91 -32.18 42.09 -3.24
C GLU A 91 -32.74 41.63 -4.59
N GLN A 92 -32.35 40.45 -5.01
CA GLN A 92 -32.70 39.98 -6.35
C GLN A 92 -32.79 38.42 -6.42
N TYR A 93 -33.74 37.94 -7.22
CA TYR A 93 -33.88 36.53 -7.56
C TYR A 93 -33.33 36.28 -8.96
N ASN A 94 -32.39 35.35 -9.08
CA ASN A 94 -31.85 34.97 -10.36
C ASN A 94 -32.64 33.79 -10.95
N THR A 95 -33.54 34.11 -11.87
CA THR A 95 -34.41 33.14 -12.54
C THR A 95 -33.68 32.11 -13.39
N LYS A 96 -32.44 32.39 -13.83
CA LYS A 96 -31.67 31.46 -14.66
C LYS A 96 -31.07 30.32 -13.85
N VAL A 97 -30.70 30.55 -12.59
CA VAL A 97 -30.06 29.58 -11.72
C VAL A 97 -30.93 29.17 -10.53
N GLY A 98 -32.12 29.78 -10.38
CA GLY A 98 -33.01 29.44 -9.27
C GLY A 98 -32.48 29.81 -7.88
N ALA A 99 -31.71 30.91 -7.81
CA ALA A 99 -31.12 31.40 -6.57
C ALA A 99 -31.44 32.88 -6.34
N CYS A 100 -31.42 33.29 -5.08
CA CYS A 100 -31.60 34.71 -4.70
C CYS A 100 -30.25 35.37 -4.48
N ASP A 101 -30.14 36.63 -4.92
CA ASP A 101 -29.05 37.51 -4.50
C ASP A 101 -29.35 37.97 -3.07
N ILE A 102 -28.44 37.71 -2.14
CA ILE A 102 -28.55 38.08 -0.75
C ILE A 102 -27.28 38.77 -0.27
N GLU A 103 -27.42 39.80 0.55
CA GLU A 103 -26.26 40.49 1.10
C GLU A 103 -25.45 39.59 2.08
N ASN A 104 -26.11 38.64 2.72
CA ASN A 104 -25.46 37.64 3.61
C ASN A 104 -25.68 36.23 3.07
N PRO A 105 -24.79 35.74 2.21
CA PRO A 105 -24.91 34.40 1.64
C PRO A 105 -24.91 33.32 2.71
N GLY A 106 -25.77 32.35 2.53
CA GLY A 106 -25.86 31.19 3.40
C GLY A 106 -27.00 31.22 4.40
N TYR A 107 -27.63 32.33 4.61
CA TYR A 107 -28.75 32.46 5.55
C TYR A 107 -30.09 32.21 4.88
N ASN A 108 -30.25 32.70 3.63
CA ASN A 108 -31.50 32.58 2.90
C ASN A 108 -31.25 31.85 1.59
N VAL A 109 -31.84 30.70 1.42
CA VAL A 109 -31.73 29.90 0.19
C VAL A 109 -33.12 29.55 -0.26
N LEU A 110 -33.38 29.73 -1.55
CA LEU A 110 -34.61 29.26 -2.17
C LEU A 110 -34.52 27.73 -2.27
N ASP A 111 -35.45 27.00 -1.65
CA ASP A 111 -35.57 25.58 -1.89
C ASP A 111 -36.04 25.35 -3.33
N LYS A 112 -35.13 24.81 -4.16
CA LYS A 112 -35.40 24.57 -5.60
C LYS A 112 -36.57 23.58 -5.82
N SER A 113 -36.88 22.70 -4.85
CA SER A 113 -37.94 21.72 -4.99
C SER A 113 -39.32 22.30 -4.69
N THR A 114 -39.39 23.25 -3.77
CA THR A 114 -40.64 23.89 -3.34
C THR A 114 -40.77 25.34 -3.81
N GLN A 115 -39.71 25.94 -4.33
CA GLN A 115 -39.57 27.36 -4.68
C GLN A 115 -39.88 28.29 -3.49
N LYS A 116 -39.58 27.84 -2.26
CA LYS A 116 -39.83 28.57 -1.03
C LYS A 116 -38.55 28.99 -0.38
N PHE A 117 -38.55 30.12 0.30
CA PHE A 117 -37.43 30.55 1.11
C PHE A 117 -37.19 29.63 2.32
N CYS A 118 -35.93 29.25 2.53
CA CYS A 118 -35.48 28.56 3.70
C CYS A 118 -34.61 29.50 4.51
N ILE A 119 -34.97 29.77 5.75
CA ILE A 119 -34.08 30.40 6.71
C ILE A 119 -33.47 29.31 7.59
N ARG A 120 -32.14 29.27 7.63
CA ARG A 120 -31.43 28.22 8.37
C ARG A 120 -31.08 28.74 9.75
N GLU A 121 -31.43 27.98 10.78
CA GLU A 121 -30.93 28.21 12.13
C GLU A 121 -29.45 27.88 12.18
N HIS A 122 -28.65 28.73 12.82
CA HIS A 122 -27.22 28.55 12.98
C HIS A 122 -26.48 28.31 11.66
N PRO A 123 -26.35 29.35 10.81
CA PRO A 123 -25.71 29.24 9.48
C PRO A 123 -24.29 28.68 9.55
N GLU A 124 -23.54 28.92 10.61
CA GLU A 124 -22.22 28.36 10.85
C GLU A 124 -22.24 26.81 10.92
N THR A 125 -23.39 26.24 11.28
CA THR A 125 -23.59 24.79 11.32
C THR A 125 -23.90 24.21 9.92
N TYR A 126 -24.58 24.97 9.08
CA TYR A 126 -25.01 24.54 7.75
C TYR A 126 -24.06 25.04 6.64
N PHE A 127 -23.29 26.08 6.92
CA PHE A 127 -22.31 26.66 6.01
C PHE A 127 -20.95 26.86 6.69
N PRO A 128 -20.34 25.81 7.23
CA PRO A 128 -19.03 25.93 7.89
C PRO A 128 -17.99 26.51 6.94
N ALA A 129 -18.10 26.25 5.63
CA ALA A 129 -17.22 26.80 4.61
C ALA A 129 -17.28 28.33 4.53
N LEU A 130 -18.46 28.97 4.67
CA LEU A 130 -18.58 30.43 4.66
C LEU A 130 -17.94 31.08 5.88
N THR A 131 -18.21 30.52 7.06
CA THR A 131 -17.55 30.96 8.29
C THR A 131 -16.06 30.78 8.24
N ALA A 132 -15.61 29.64 7.72
CA ALA A 132 -14.21 29.36 7.47
C ALA A 132 -13.63 30.36 6.46
N THR A 133 -14.31 30.63 5.35
CA THR A 133 -13.87 31.58 4.33
C THR A 133 -13.68 32.98 4.90
N LYS A 134 -14.57 33.45 5.77
CA LYS A 134 -14.40 34.75 6.47
C LYS A 134 -13.16 34.74 7.35
N LYS A 135 -12.99 33.72 8.19
CA LYS A 135 -11.77 33.58 9.01
C LYS A 135 -10.52 33.54 8.17
N VAL A 136 -10.54 32.88 7.05
CA VAL A 136 -9.42 32.79 6.10
C VAL A 136 -9.11 34.14 5.48
N ASN A 137 -10.11 34.91 5.05
CA ASN A 137 -9.88 36.28 4.56
C ASN A 137 -9.29 37.19 5.64
N ASP A 138 -9.77 37.08 6.86
CA ASP A 138 -9.21 37.79 7.99
C ASP A 138 -7.74 37.40 8.22
N LEU A 139 -7.39 36.12 8.07
CA LEU A 139 -6.03 35.61 8.13
C LEU A 139 -5.18 36.08 6.95
N ILE A 140 -5.67 35.97 5.71
CA ILE A 140 -4.98 36.43 4.49
C ILE A 140 -4.68 37.93 4.57
N ASN A 141 -5.62 38.72 5.04
CA ASN A 141 -5.43 40.18 5.20
C ASN A 141 -4.47 40.52 6.35
N LYS A 142 -4.23 39.60 7.29
CA LYS A 142 -3.32 39.75 8.41
C LYS A 142 -1.87 39.42 8.06
N TYR A 143 -1.65 38.50 7.12
CA TYR A 143 -0.33 38.01 6.76
C TYR A 143 0.21 38.69 5.49
N GLU A 144 1.53 38.67 5.33
CA GLU A 144 2.18 39.27 4.17
C GLU A 144 1.69 38.65 2.85
N ALA A 145 1.53 39.56 1.87
CA ALA A 145 1.27 39.14 0.50
C ALA A 145 2.32 38.11 0.00
N PRO A 146 1.89 37.09 -0.70
CA PRO A 146 2.83 36.18 -1.32
C PRO A 146 3.76 36.94 -2.26
N SER A 147 5.04 36.65 -2.17
CA SER A 147 6.02 37.25 -3.08
C SER A 147 5.80 36.78 -4.52
N ALA A 148 6.31 37.53 -5.50
CA ALA A 148 6.27 37.17 -6.93
C ALA A 148 6.88 35.76 -7.26
N ARG A 149 7.42 35.04 -6.29
CA ARG A 149 7.92 33.67 -6.39
C ARG A 149 6.82 32.61 -6.43
N MET A 150 5.58 32.97 -6.16
CA MET A 150 4.44 32.04 -6.24
C MET A 150 3.98 31.73 -7.67
N LEU A 151 4.68 32.21 -8.66
CA LEU A 151 4.49 31.72 -10.02
C LEU A 151 4.79 30.23 -10.06
N PRO A 152 3.88 29.42 -10.59
CA PRO A 152 4.09 27.97 -10.70
C PRO A 152 5.46 27.69 -11.30
N LYS A 153 6.28 26.90 -10.62
CA LYS A 153 7.64 26.54 -11.07
C LYS A 153 7.65 25.84 -12.44
N TYR A 154 6.50 25.31 -12.84
CA TYR A 154 6.30 24.51 -14.05
C TYR A 154 5.74 25.31 -15.23
N VAL A 155 5.67 26.64 -15.13
CA VAL A 155 5.20 27.46 -16.25
C VAL A 155 6.24 27.50 -17.37
N ASP A 156 5.91 26.95 -18.51
CA ASP A 156 6.73 27.12 -19.70
C ASP A 156 6.60 28.51 -20.28
N LYS A 157 7.47 29.43 -19.85
CA LYS A 157 7.54 30.81 -20.35
C LYS A 157 8.00 30.89 -21.82
N THR A 158 8.45 29.77 -22.41
CA THR A 158 8.88 29.75 -23.82
C THR A 158 7.73 29.37 -24.75
N SER A 159 6.63 28.83 -24.21
CA SER A 159 5.49 28.44 -24.99
C SER A 159 4.87 29.62 -25.77
N LYS A 160 4.31 29.31 -26.93
CA LYS A 160 3.61 30.31 -27.77
C LYS A 160 2.46 30.98 -27.02
N VAL A 161 1.66 30.16 -26.33
CA VAL A 161 0.50 30.61 -25.54
C VAL A 161 0.91 31.58 -24.42
N TYR A 162 1.97 31.26 -23.69
CA TYR A 162 2.47 32.16 -22.65
C TYR A 162 2.89 33.51 -23.21
N LYS A 163 3.60 33.56 -24.33
CA LYS A 163 4.05 34.81 -24.99
C LYS A 163 2.90 35.63 -25.55
N GLU A 164 1.87 34.96 -26.08
CA GLU A 164 0.64 35.62 -26.52
C GLU A 164 -0.10 36.24 -25.33
N MET A 165 -0.27 35.48 -24.21
CA MET A 165 -0.86 36.01 -22.99
C MET A 165 -0.05 37.18 -22.41
N GLU A 166 1.29 37.07 -22.43
CA GLU A 166 2.17 38.13 -21.96
C GLU A 166 2.00 39.40 -22.75
N THR A 167 1.94 39.28 -24.07
CA THR A 167 1.69 40.42 -24.98
C THR A 167 0.32 41.06 -24.71
N ALA A 168 -0.71 40.23 -24.62
CA ALA A 168 -2.08 40.68 -24.37
C ALA A 168 -2.22 41.35 -23.01
N ALA A 169 -1.67 40.77 -21.95
CA ALA A 169 -1.74 41.32 -20.60
C ALA A 169 -1.05 42.69 -20.51
N LYS A 170 0.17 42.81 -21.08
CA LYS A 170 0.93 44.06 -21.10
C LYS A 170 0.23 45.16 -21.92
N GLU A 171 -0.33 44.81 -23.06
CA GLU A 171 -1.03 45.76 -23.92
C GLU A 171 -2.33 46.22 -23.26
N ALA A 172 -3.12 45.29 -22.68
CA ALA A 172 -4.36 45.66 -21.99
C ALA A 172 -4.10 46.63 -20.82
N THR A 173 -3.00 46.43 -20.08
CA THR A 173 -2.72 47.18 -18.85
C THR A 173 -1.73 48.31 -19.04
N LYS A 174 -1.34 48.65 -20.25
CA LYS A 174 -0.30 49.68 -20.52
C LYS A 174 -0.57 51.05 -19.91
N ASN A 175 -1.82 51.41 -19.71
CA ASN A 175 -2.24 52.69 -19.14
C ASN A 175 -2.59 52.61 -17.63
N CYS A 176 -2.58 51.38 -17.04
CA CYS A 176 -2.91 51.19 -15.64
C CYS A 176 -1.77 51.66 -14.74
N LYS A 177 -2.07 52.37 -13.68
CA LYS A 177 -1.09 52.93 -12.72
C LYS A 177 -1.02 52.10 -11.44
N THR A 178 -2.11 51.46 -11.03
CA THR A 178 -2.22 50.67 -9.81
C THR A 178 -2.47 49.19 -10.12
N ASP A 179 -2.20 48.34 -9.15
CA ASP A 179 -2.51 46.92 -9.32
C ASP A 179 -4.03 46.69 -9.36
N TYR A 180 -4.83 47.49 -8.64
CA TYR A 180 -6.27 47.45 -8.72
C TYR A 180 -6.77 47.72 -10.16
N GLU A 181 -6.25 48.78 -10.82
CA GLU A 181 -6.58 49.07 -12.21
C GLU A 181 -6.20 47.93 -13.15
N LYS A 182 -5.05 47.28 -12.92
CA LYS A 182 -4.65 46.10 -13.73
C LYS A 182 -5.60 44.92 -13.51
N ILE A 183 -5.94 44.64 -12.24
CA ILE A 183 -6.83 43.53 -11.87
C ILE A 183 -8.18 43.71 -12.58
N THR A 184 -8.78 44.89 -12.43
CA THR A 184 -10.09 45.18 -13.05
C THR A 184 -10.05 45.19 -14.56
N THR A 185 -8.96 45.71 -15.15
CA THR A 185 -8.79 45.74 -16.62
C THR A 185 -8.61 44.33 -17.19
N ILE A 186 -7.86 43.44 -16.53
CA ILE A 186 -7.70 42.07 -17.00
C ILE A 186 -9.00 41.28 -16.81
N THR A 187 -9.77 41.55 -15.76
CA THR A 187 -11.10 40.94 -15.60
C THR A 187 -11.97 41.24 -16.82
N ASP A 188 -12.05 42.52 -17.21
CA ASP A 188 -12.79 42.94 -18.41
C ASP A 188 -12.23 42.35 -19.68
N TYR A 189 -10.91 42.33 -19.79
CA TYR A 189 -10.26 41.79 -20.97
C TYR A 189 -10.60 40.31 -21.17
N VAL A 190 -10.39 39.46 -20.12
CA VAL A 190 -10.70 38.05 -20.20
C VAL A 190 -12.19 37.81 -20.51
N HIS A 191 -13.07 38.55 -19.83
CA HIS A 191 -14.50 38.51 -20.11
C HIS A 191 -14.83 38.81 -21.58
N SER A 192 -14.17 39.82 -22.14
CA SER A 192 -14.46 40.30 -23.53
C SER A 192 -13.90 39.37 -24.60
N VAL A 193 -12.78 38.66 -24.36
CA VAL A 193 -12.10 37.85 -25.38
C VAL A 193 -12.53 36.38 -25.36
N MET A 194 -13.11 35.92 -24.26
CA MET A 194 -13.53 34.53 -24.11
C MET A 194 -15.03 34.37 -24.37
N THR A 195 -15.41 33.21 -24.89
CA THR A 195 -16.80 32.81 -25.10
C THR A 195 -17.12 31.64 -24.18
N TYR A 196 -18.20 31.76 -23.41
CA TYR A 196 -18.62 30.69 -22.49
C TYR A 196 -19.25 29.54 -23.25
N ASP A 197 -18.69 28.33 -23.07
CA ASP A 197 -19.16 27.10 -23.72
C ASP A 197 -19.37 25.98 -22.71
N ILE A 198 -20.63 25.82 -22.29
CA ILE A 198 -21.03 24.81 -21.30
C ILE A 198 -20.71 23.36 -21.75
N SER A 199 -20.59 23.12 -23.06
CA SER A 199 -20.21 21.78 -23.54
C SER A 199 -18.81 21.34 -23.11
N LYS A 200 -17.99 22.27 -22.63
CA LYS A 200 -16.65 22.07 -22.13
C LYS A 200 -16.60 21.71 -20.63
N SER A 201 -17.71 21.78 -19.91
CA SER A 201 -17.77 21.58 -18.46
C SER A 201 -17.44 20.14 -18.00
N HIS A 202 -17.53 19.16 -18.90
CA HIS A 202 -17.30 17.75 -18.59
C HIS A 202 -16.10 17.14 -19.35
N VAL A 203 -15.30 17.97 -19.97
CA VAL A 203 -14.14 17.57 -20.77
C VAL A 203 -12.89 18.12 -20.10
N VAL A 204 -11.83 17.32 -20.01
CA VAL A 204 -10.51 17.82 -19.60
C VAL A 204 -10.04 18.80 -20.68
N TRP A 205 -10.20 20.09 -20.43
CA TRP A 205 -9.89 21.18 -21.33
C TRP A 205 -8.79 22.03 -20.71
N SER A 206 -7.63 22.06 -21.35
CA SER A 206 -6.54 22.85 -20.80
C SER A 206 -6.77 24.37 -20.94
N MET A 207 -6.15 25.15 -20.06
CA MET A 207 -6.12 26.61 -20.18
C MET A 207 -5.53 27.02 -21.55
N GLU A 208 -4.55 26.30 -22.06
CA GLU A 208 -3.91 26.59 -23.36
C GLU A 208 -4.85 26.36 -24.53
N ASP A 209 -5.64 25.29 -24.49
CA ASP A 209 -6.66 25.01 -25.50
C ASP A 209 -7.75 26.08 -25.47
N ALA A 210 -8.19 26.45 -24.26
CA ALA A 210 -9.18 27.52 -24.09
C ALA A 210 -8.65 28.87 -24.61
N TRP A 211 -7.40 29.22 -24.34
CA TRP A 211 -6.79 30.42 -24.90
C TRP A 211 -6.70 30.37 -26.41
N ASN A 212 -6.30 29.26 -27.01
CA ASN A 212 -6.20 29.13 -28.46
C ASN A 212 -7.57 29.25 -29.18
N THR A 213 -8.61 28.67 -28.59
CA THR A 213 -9.97 28.67 -29.17
C THR A 213 -10.82 29.86 -28.74
N LYS A 214 -10.40 30.55 -27.67
CA LYS A 214 -11.17 31.61 -27.00
C LYS A 214 -12.53 31.13 -26.50
N THR A 215 -12.59 29.84 -26.10
CA THR A 215 -13.79 29.22 -25.53
C THR A 215 -13.47 28.46 -24.26
N GLY A 216 -14.36 28.43 -23.29
CA GLY A 216 -14.19 27.70 -22.05
C GLY A 216 -15.35 27.91 -21.09
N VAL A 217 -15.25 27.28 -19.94
CA VAL A 217 -16.15 27.51 -18.81
C VAL A 217 -15.44 28.38 -17.75
N CYS A 218 -16.10 28.64 -16.63
CA CYS A 218 -15.58 29.49 -15.56
C CYS A 218 -14.16 29.09 -15.08
N ASP A 219 -13.85 27.81 -15.10
CA ASP A 219 -12.56 27.28 -14.73
C ASP A 219 -11.43 27.85 -15.62
N GLN A 220 -11.60 27.78 -16.94
CA GLN A 220 -10.59 28.30 -17.87
C GLN A 220 -10.52 29.83 -17.88
N TYR A 221 -11.63 30.53 -17.70
CA TYR A 221 -11.63 31.98 -17.54
C TYR A 221 -10.76 32.40 -16.35
N SER A 222 -10.95 31.73 -15.21
CA SER A 222 -10.20 32.01 -13.99
C SER A 222 -8.74 31.64 -14.11
N GLN A 223 -8.40 30.51 -14.73
CA GLN A 223 -7.01 30.10 -14.99
C GLN A 223 -6.29 31.07 -15.93
N ILE A 224 -6.97 31.55 -16.96
CA ILE A 224 -6.41 32.54 -17.89
C ILE A 224 -6.17 33.87 -17.17
N MET A 225 -7.13 34.35 -16.38
CA MET A 225 -6.95 35.57 -15.58
C MET A 225 -5.80 35.42 -14.59
N GLU A 226 -5.76 34.33 -13.85
CA GLU A 226 -4.67 34.03 -12.91
C GLU A 226 -3.31 34.09 -13.62
N ARG A 227 -3.19 33.45 -14.77
CA ARG A 227 -1.97 33.45 -15.58
C ARG A 227 -1.58 34.86 -16.01
N MET A 228 -2.53 35.67 -16.49
CA MET A 228 -2.24 37.04 -16.90
C MET A 228 -1.83 37.93 -15.74
N MET A 229 -2.44 37.74 -14.55
CA MET A 229 -2.02 38.42 -13.31
C MET A 229 -0.61 38.05 -12.92
N GLN A 230 -0.28 36.76 -12.91
CA GLN A 230 1.07 36.26 -12.62
C GLN A 230 2.12 36.85 -13.59
N ILE A 231 1.79 36.94 -14.85
CA ILE A 231 2.64 37.59 -15.88
C ILE A 231 2.90 39.05 -15.53
N LEU A 232 1.91 39.77 -15.02
CA LEU A 232 2.03 41.16 -14.57
C LEU A 232 2.71 41.32 -13.19
N GLY A 233 3.08 40.22 -12.56
CA GLY A 233 3.71 40.20 -11.23
C GLY A 233 2.73 40.46 -10.08
N ILE A 234 1.43 40.28 -10.33
CA ILE A 234 0.38 40.42 -9.32
C ILE A 234 0.09 39.02 -8.77
N PRO A 235 0.27 38.80 -7.46
CA PRO A 235 -0.12 37.55 -6.84
C PRO A 235 -1.58 37.27 -7.07
N SER A 236 -1.89 36.12 -7.68
CA SER A 236 -3.23 35.74 -8.07
C SER A 236 -3.35 34.23 -8.13
N PHE A 237 -4.54 33.74 -7.83
CA PHE A 237 -4.87 32.34 -7.92
C PHE A 237 -6.37 32.15 -8.17
N GLN A 238 -6.66 31.00 -8.77
CA GLN A 238 -8.02 30.57 -8.97
C GLN A 238 -8.68 30.21 -7.64
N VAL A 239 -9.94 30.57 -7.53
CA VAL A 239 -10.83 30.19 -6.43
C VAL A 239 -11.96 29.39 -7.03
N ALA A 240 -12.11 28.15 -6.60
CA ALA A 240 -13.14 27.25 -7.11
C ALA A 240 -14.27 27.07 -6.11
N GLY A 241 -15.47 27.03 -6.60
CA GLY A 241 -16.69 26.69 -5.87
C GLY A 241 -17.41 25.50 -6.51
N LYS A 242 -18.54 25.11 -5.94
CA LYS A 242 -19.31 23.92 -6.38
C LYS A 242 -19.57 23.89 -7.89
N ASN A 243 -19.93 25.02 -8.49
CA ASN A 243 -20.28 25.12 -9.91
C ASN A 243 -19.64 26.31 -10.57
N HIS A 244 -18.72 27.00 -9.92
CA HIS A 244 -18.14 28.21 -10.44
C HIS A 244 -16.71 28.41 -9.98
N ALA A 245 -15.90 29.04 -10.81
CA ALA A 245 -14.55 29.44 -10.50
C ALA A 245 -14.38 30.95 -10.71
N CYS A 246 -13.66 31.57 -9.78
CA CYS A 246 -13.32 32.97 -9.75
C CYS A 246 -11.81 33.13 -9.57
N THR A 247 -11.36 34.40 -9.56
CA THR A 247 -9.95 34.71 -9.31
C THR A 247 -9.82 35.67 -8.13
N LEU A 248 -8.83 35.38 -7.27
CA LEU A 248 -8.46 36.25 -6.18
C LEU A 248 -7.08 36.82 -6.47
N SER A 249 -6.96 38.13 -6.55
CA SER A 249 -5.71 38.82 -6.89
C SER A 249 -5.33 39.83 -5.79
N TYR A 250 -4.05 39.92 -5.45
CA TYR A 250 -3.61 40.83 -4.40
C TYR A 250 -3.25 42.21 -4.92
N ASP A 251 -3.99 43.22 -4.47
CA ASP A 251 -3.66 44.62 -4.70
C ASP A 251 -2.70 45.12 -3.63
N LYS A 252 -1.44 45.31 -4.02
CA LYS A 252 -0.38 45.78 -3.10
C LYS A 252 -0.56 47.22 -2.63
N ASP A 253 -1.29 48.02 -3.39
CA ASP A 253 -1.48 49.43 -3.08
C ASP A 253 -2.49 49.60 -1.94
N SER A 254 -3.61 48.88 -2.00
CA SER A 254 -4.59 48.85 -0.92
C SER A 254 -4.28 47.80 0.17
N LYS A 255 -3.33 46.87 -0.09
CA LYS A 255 -3.00 45.73 0.75
C LYS A 255 -4.20 44.80 0.97
N LYS A 256 -5.01 44.60 -0.05
CA LYS A 256 -6.21 43.78 -0.01
C LYS A 256 -6.25 42.76 -1.13
N TRP A 257 -6.93 41.68 -0.89
CA TRP A 257 -7.29 40.71 -1.89
C TRP A 257 -8.58 41.13 -2.60
N ILE A 258 -8.54 41.14 -3.93
CA ILE A 258 -9.62 41.53 -4.78
C ILE A 258 -10.18 40.27 -5.43
N PHE A 259 -11.45 39.98 -5.16
CA PHE A 259 -12.18 38.95 -5.84
C PHE A 259 -12.68 39.46 -7.20
N SER A 260 -12.46 38.66 -8.23
CA SER A 260 -12.91 38.95 -9.57
C SER A 260 -13.55 37.73 -10.21
N ASP A 261 -14.66 37.95 -10.88
CA ASP A 261 -15.29 36.90 -11.68
C ASP A 261 -15.13 37.22 -13.16
N PRO A 262 -14.09 36.71 -13.82
CA PRO A 262 -13.86 36.99 -15.24
C PRO A 262 -14.92 36.38 -16.16
N THR A 263 -15.65 35.38 -15.71
CA THR A 263 -16.73 34.76 -16.49
C THR A 263 -17.90 35.72 -16.67
N ASN A 264 -18.26 36.41 -15.60
CA ASN A 264 -19.38 37.35 -15.58
C ASN A 264 -18.95 38.83 -15.69
N GLY A 265 -17.66 39.11 -15.82
CA GLY A 265 -17.10 40.45 -15.88
C GLY A 265 -17.25 41.25 -14.59
N ILE A 266 -17.35 40.55 -13.45
CA ILE A 266 -17.53 41.17 -12.14
C ILE A 266 -16.18 41.52 -11.54
N LYS A 267 -16.01 42.76 -11.15
CA LYS A 267 -14.78 43.30 -10.56
C LYS A 267 -15.02 43.62 -9.08
N ASP A 268 -13.99 43.39 -8.26
CA ASP A 268 -14.01 43.72 -6.84
C ASP A 268 -15.29 43.21 -6.15
N TRP A 269 -15.52 41.93 -6.31
CA TRP A 269 -16.68 41.28 -5.76
C TRP A 269 -16.43 40.91 -4.31
N ASN A 270 -17.38 41.18 -3.43
CA ASN A 270 -17.36 40.69 -2.09
C ASN A 270 -18.19 39.38 -2.00
N PRO A 271 -17.56 38.20 -1.91
CA PRO A 271 -18.29 36.93 -1.87
C PRO A 271 -19.15 36.77 -0.61
N TYR A 272 -18.97 37.63 0.39
CA TYR A 272 -19.79 37.66 1.61
C TYR A 272 -21.05 38.51 1.52
N THR A 273 -21.11 39.44 0.59
CA THR A 273 -22.24 40.36 0.45
C THR A 273 -23.11 40.07 -0.76
N ARG A 274 -22.65 39.20 -1.65
CA ARG A 274 -23.33 38.94 -2.93
C ARG A 274 -23.17 37.48 -3.33
N ALA A 275 -24.15 36.67 -3.03
CA ALA A 275 -24.28 35.36 -3.66
C ALA A 275 -24.97 35.57 -5.00
N GLY A 276 -24.25 36.05 -6.01
CA GLY A 276 -24.75 36.13 -7.39
C GLY A 276 -25.09 34.77 -7.98
N ASN A 277 -24.67 33.71 -7.30
CA ASN A 277 -25.11 32.34 -7.41
C ASN A 277 -25.00 31.72 -6.03
N ALA A 278 -26.08 31.24 -5.47
CA ALA A 278 -26.07 30.47 -4.23
C ALA A 278 -25.20 29.18 -4.31
N ASP A 279 -24.64 28.93 -5.49
CA ASP A 279 -23.77 27.81 -5.80
C ASP A 279 -22.26 28.12 -5.66
N VAL A 280 -21.89 29.40 -5.42
CA VAL A 280 -20.47 29.74 -5.20
C VAL A 280 -20.11 29.56 -3.75
N VAL A 281 -19.93 28.32 -3.35
CA VAL A 281 -19.18 28.01 -2.13
C VAL A 281 -17.71 28.02 -2.51
N ILE A 282 -16.96 28.94 -1.92
CA ILE A 282 -15.52 29.01 -2.15
C ILE A 282 -14.90 27.80 -1.49
N GLU A 283 -14.38 26.86 -2.28
CA GLU A 283 -13.79 25.62 -1.80
C GLU A 283 -12.30 25.71 -1.61
N ASN A 284 -11.68 26.63 -2.31
CA ASN A 284 -10.25 26.80 -2.31
C ASN A 284 -9.90 28.29 -2.30
N ILE A 285 -9.24 28.74 -1.26
CA ILE A 285 -8.72 30.10 -1.14
C ILE A 285 -7.22 30.05 -0.97
N GLY A 286 -6.56 30.41 -1.96
CA GLY A 286 -5.22 30.69 -2.29
C GLY A 286 -4.17 30.88 -1.22
N TYR A 287 -3.05 31.29 -1.70
CA TYR A 287 -1.74 31.13 -1.07
C TYR A 287 -1.47 32.10 0.06
N LEU A 288 -1.43 31.58 1.26
CA LEU A 288 -0.96 32.28 2.45
C LEU A 288 0.51 31.94 2.68
N LYS A 289 1.37 32.94 2.76
CA LYS A 289 2.75 32.75 3.21
C LYS A 289 2.79 32.82 4.74
N LEU A 290 3.14 31.71 5.38
CA LEU A 290 3.43 31.66 6.80
C LEU A 290 4.83 31.09 7.00
N ASN A 291 5.71 31.84 7.62
CA ASN A 291 7.13 31.52 7.72
C ASN A 291 7.73 31.29 6.32
N ASN A 292 8.10 30.07 5.98
CA ASN A 292 8.69 29.70 4.69
C ASN A 292 7.77 28.88 3.81
N ALA A 293 6.58 28.54 4.29
CA ALA A 293 5.62 27.74 3.57
C ALA A 293 4.57 28.61 2.88
N TYR A 294 4.15 28.18 1.72
CA TYR A 294 2.98 28.73 1.02
C TYR A 294 1.85 27.72 1.13
N TYR A 295 0.83 28.10 1.85
CA TYR A 295 -0.33 27.26 2.11
C TYR A 295 -1.49 27.69 1.24
N CYS A 296 -2.19 26.73 0.69
CA CYS A 296 -3.52 26.86 0.14
C CYS A 296 -4.53 26.39 1.18
N ILE A 297 -5.63 27.09 1.33
CA ILE A 297 -6.68 26.66 2.23
C ILE A 297 -7.75 26.00 1.40
N ASN A 298 -7.95 24.74 1.64
CA ASN A 298 -8.94 23.94 0.95
C ASN A 298 -10.02 23.51 1.93
N PHE A 299 -11.26 23.60 1.48
CA PHE A 299 -12.42 23.09 2.18
C PHE A 299 -12.64 21.67 1.69
N ASP A 300 -12.16 20.70 2.48
CA ASP A 300 -12.28 19.29 2.14
C ASP A 300 -13.76 18.91 1.95
N ARG A 301 -14.12 18.61 0.70
CA ARG A 301 -15.40 17.99 0.40
C ARG A 301 -15.29 16.50 0.64
N LYS A 302 -16.19 15.94 1.40
CA LYS A 302 -16.55 14.54 1.21
C LYS A 302 -17.07 14.39 -0.20
N ASN A 303 -16.20 14.04 -1.13
CA ASN A 303 -16.60 13.66 -2.47
C ASN A 303 -17.36 12.32 -2.35
N PRO A 304 -18.66 12.25 -2.61
CA PRO A 304 -19.31 10.97 -2.73
C PRO A 304 -18.72 10.31 -3.98
N GLU A 305 -18.20 9.12 -3.82
CA GLU A 305 -17.51 8.32 -4.85
C GLU A 305 -18.35 7.96 -6.06
N ASN A 306 -19.27 8.65 -6.51
CA ASN A 306 -19.93 8.38 -7.79
C ASN A 306 -20.89 9.52 -8.16
N GLY A 307 -20.44 10.31 -9.10
CA GLY A 307 -21.30 11.18 -9.88
C GLY A 307 -21.88 12.33 -9.05
N MET A 308 -21.65 13.51 -9.56
CA MET A 308 -22.18 14.77 -9.05
C MET A 308 -23.65 14.66 -8.65
N ASP A 309 -23.92 14.40 -7.39
CA ASP A 309 -25.23 14.58 -6.80
C ASP A 309 -25.30 16.03 -6.29
N TYR A 310 -25.65 16.92 -7.18
CA TYR A 310 -25.76 18.36 -6.92
C TYR A 310 -26.86 18.72 -5.93
N ASP A 311 -27.63 17.74 -5.45
CA ASP A 311 -28.77 17.95 -4.55
C ASP A 311 -28.45 17.68 -3.07
N ASN A 312 -27.24 17.22 -2.74
CA ASN A 312 -26.79 16.97 -1.37
C ASN A 312 -25.78 18.02 -0.94
N TRP A 313 -26.26 19.05 -0.28
CA TRP A 313 -25.47 20.12 0.36
C TRP A 313 -24.87 19.65 1.70
N ASP A 314 -24.11 18.54 1.70
CA ASP A 314 -23.29 18.18 2.85
C ASP A 314 -21.97 18.98 2.74
N PHE A 315 -21.94 20.11 3.41
CA PHE A 315 -20.71 20.87 3.57
C PHE A 315 -19.72 20.08 4.42
N PRO A 316 -18.43 20.16 4.12
CA PRO A 316 -17.44 19.44 4.89
C PRO A 316 -17.47 19.92 6.35
N GLU A 317 -17.51 18.96 7.27
CA GLU A 317 -17.39 19.26 8.71
C GLU A 317 -16.00 19.78 9.08
N LYS A 318 -15.05 19.68 8.16
CA LYS A 318 -13.64 20.02 8.37
C LYS A 318 -13.09 20.79 7.18
N TRP A 319 -12.36 21.81 7.48
CA TRP A 319 -11.55 22.58 6.56
C TRP A 319 -10.09 22.49 6.99
N GLY A 320 -9.16 22.56 6.07
CA GLY A 320 -7.76 22.34 6.31
C GLY A 320 -6.87 23.21 5.45
N VAL A 321 -5.62 23.19 5.79
CA VAL A 321 -4.56 23.90 5.07
C VAL A 321 -3.77 22.90 4.27
N GLU A 322 -3.47 23.24 3.03
CA GLU A 322 -2.63 22.49 2.12
C GLU A 322 -1.30 23.19 1.90
N LEU A 323 -0.23 22.43 1.89
CA LEU A 323 1.07 22.95 1.48
C LEU A 323 1.14 23.01 -0.05
N HIS A 324 1.41 24.18 -0.58
CA HIS A 324 1.50 24.40 -2.02
C HIS A 324 2.93 24.61 -2.53
N ASP A 325 3.78 25.30 -1.77
CA ASP A 325 5.17 25.57 -2.12
C ASP A 325 6.00 25.88 -0.88
N TRP A 326 7.32 25.95 -1.03
CA TRP A 326 8.27 26.23 0.03
C TRP A 326 9.33 27.24 -0.38
N ASP A 327 9.69 28.16 0.53
CA ASP A 327 10.78 29.10 0.34
C ASP A 327 12.07 28.53 0.95
N TYR A 328 12.99 28.07 0.11
CA TYR A 328 14.24 27.42 0.49
C TYR A 328 15.31 28.36 1.04
N THR A 329 15.01 29.64 1.26
CA THR A 329 16.00 30.59 1.83
C THR A 329 16.53 30.17 3.20
N LYS A 330 15.82 29.30 3.92
CA LYS A 330 16.19 28.79 5.25
C LYS A 330 16.50 27.30 5.31
N GLY A 331 16.60 26.62 4.17
CA GLY A 331 17.01 25.23 4.13
C GLY A 331 16.14 24.36 3.24
N THR A 332 16.62 23.13 3.04
CA THR A 332 16.03 22.11 2.17
C THR A 332 15.38 20.97 2.97
N ASP A 333 15.53 21.00 4.30
CA ASP A 333 14.91 20.08 5.25
C ASP A 333 13.71 20.77 5.88
N ILE A 334 12.53 20.23 5.58
CA ILE A 334 11.26 20.87 5.96
C ILE A 334 10.60 20.09 7.09
N ILE A 335 10.19 20.81 8.14
CA ILE A 335 9.37 20.25 9.23
C ILE A 335 8.09 21.09 9.33
N ILE A 336 6.95 20.43 9.12
CA ILE A 336 5.63 21.03 9.26
C ILE A 336 5.01 20.53 10.57
N ASN A 337 4.53 21.47 11.39
CA ASN A 337 3.87 21.18 12.66
C ASN A 337 2.35 21.23 12.52
N ASP A 338 1.62 20.51 13.38
CA ASP A 338 0.13 20.43 13.37
C ASP A 338 -0.57 21.78 13.52
N THR A 339 0.11 22.77 14.10
CA THR A 339 -0.48 24.07 14.46
C THR A 339 -0.07 25.20 13.50
N ALA A 340 0.13 24.88 12.23
CA ALA A 340 0.70 25.82 11.26
C ALA A 340 -0.11 27.13 11.13
N LEU A 341 -1.43 27.11 11.31
CA LEU A 341 -2.32 28.27 11.12
C LEU A 341 -3.39 28.37 12.22
N GLU A 342 -3.06 28.96 13.35
CA GLU A 342 -4.02 29.41 14.40
C GLU A 342 -5.17 28.44 14.70
N GLY A 343 -4.86 27.12 14.77
CA GLY A 343 -5.86 26.07 15.03
C GLY A 343 -6.53 25.48 13.80
N ILE A 344 -6.14 25.89 12.59
CA ILE A 344 -6.56 25.22 11.36
C ILE A 344 -5.61 24.05 11.12
N PRO A 345 -6.11 22.81 10.97
CA PRO A 345 -5.25 21.65 10.77
C PRO A 345 -4.59 21.70 9.40
N PHE A 346 -3.35 21.25 9.35
CA PHE A 346 -2.65 21.00 8.10
C PHE A 346 -3.10 19.64 7.56
N THR A 347 -3.77 19.61 6.40
CA THR A 347 -4.47 18.40 5.95
C THR A 347 -3.94 17.81 4.66
N ALA A 348 -3.21 18.57 3.82
CA ALA A 348 -2.78 18.02 2.55
C ALA A 348 -1.48 18.64 2.00
N ILE A 349 -0.84 17.88 1.13
CA ILE A 349 0.14 18.39 0.17
C ILE A 349 -0.59 18.58 -1.15
N SER A 350 -0.67 19.81 -1.63
CA SER A 350 -1.40 20.18 -2.84
C SER A 350 -0.83 19.53 -4.10
N GLU A 351 -1.66 19.48 -5.12
CA GLU A 351 -1.23 19.07 -6.46
C GLU A 351 -0.01 19.87 -6.91
N LYS A 352 1.02 19.14 -7.36
CA LYS A 352 2.28 19.73 -7.88
C LYS A 352 3.05 20.60 -6.88
N ALA A 353 2.80 20.53 -5.59
CA ALA A 353 3.48 21.35 -4.57
C ALA A 353 5.01 21.35 -4.70
N PHE A 354 5.60 20.20 -4.97
CA PHE A 354 7.04 20.01 -5.16
C PHE A 354 7.37 19.39 -6.53
N PHE A 355 6.55 19.68 -7.53
CA PHE A 355 6.72 19.16 -8.89
C PHE A 355 8.07 19.59 -9.47
N ASN A 356 8.88 18.60 -9.91
CA ASN A 356 10.24 18.79 -10.41
C ASN A 356 11.16 19.57 -9.46
N ASP A 357 10.88 19.55 -8.17
CA ASP A 357 11.69 20.24 -7.17
C ASP A 357 13.03 19.53 -6.95
N LYS A 358 14.11 20.25 -7.19
CA LYS A 358 15.48 19.75 -7.01
C LYS A 358 16.14 20.26 -5.72
N GLN A 359 15.41 21.01 -4.89
CA GLN A 359 15.94 21.59 -3.66
C GLN A 359 15.49 20.79 -2.43
N LEU A 360 14.29 20.23 -2.45
CA LEU A 360 13.75 19.44 -1.35
C LEU A 360 14.59 18.19 -1.07
N THR A 361 15.12 18.08 0.16
CA THR A 361 15.92 16.91 0.57
C THR A 361 15.23 16.07 1.62
N SER A 362 14.50 16.68 2.54
CA SER A 362 13.68 15.96 3.50
C SER A 362 12.39 16.73 3.85
N LEU A 363 11.34 15.97 4.19
CA LEU A 363 10.06 16.52 4.62
C LEU A 363 9.49 15.70 5.78
N SER A 364 9.18 16.39 6.89
CA SER A 364 8.47 15.80 8.02
C SER A 364 7.08 16.40 8.11
N LEU A 365 6.07 15.54 8.11
CA LEU A 365 4.66 15.88 8.07
C LEU A 365 3.95 15.47 9.35
N PRO A 366 3.04 16.29 9.87
CA PRO A 366 2.27 16.00 11.06
C PRO A 366 1.21 14.91 10.82
N SER A 367 0.62 14.40 11.91
CA SER A 367 -0.43 13.38 11.85
C SER A 367 -1.78 13.89 11.34
N SER A 368 -1.94 15.20 11.24
CA SER A 368 -3.14 15.84 10.68
C SER A 368 -3.23 15.75 9.15
N VAL A 369 -2.16 15.33 8.46
CA VAL A 369 -2.16 15.17 7.00
C VAL A 369 -3.06 14.00 6.60
N GLU A 370 -4.08 14.31 5.83
CA GLU A 370 -5.06 13.35 5.34
C GLU A 370 -4.81 12.90 3.90
N ARG A 371 -4.15 13.75 3.08
CA ARG A 371 -3.90 13.43 1.68
C ARG A 371 -2.60 14.01 1.11
N VAL A 372 -2.10 13.34 0.11
CA VAL A 372 -1.03 13.77 -0.79
C VAL A 372 -1.61 13.77 -2.20
N ASP A 373 -1.77 14.95 -2.80
CA ASP A 373 -2.45 15.10 -4.08
C ASP A 373 -1.58 14.69 -5.27
N SER A 374 -2.19 14.63 -6.44
CA SER A 374 -1.57 14.18 -7.68
C SER A 374 -0.32 15.00 -8.02
N LEU A 375 0.75 14.31 -8.48
CA LEU A 375 1.99 14.98 -8.92
C LEU A 375 2.72 15.77 -7.80
N ALA A 376 2.27 15.67 -6.55
CA ALA A 376 2.76 16.50 -5.45
C ALA A 376 4.29 16.55 -5.34
N PHE A 377 4.95 15.42 -5.52
CA PHE A 377 6.41 15.28 -5.48
C PHE A 377 6.99 14.74 -6.79
N GLU A 378 6.21 14.68 -7.90
CA GLU A 378 6.75 14.13 -9.15
C GLU A 378 8.03 14.85 -9.55
N GLY A 379 9.09 14.07 -9.77
CA GLY A 379 10.39 14.58 -10.16
C GLY A 379 11.18 15.30 -9.07
N ALA A 380 10.75 15.25 -7.81
CA ALA A 380 11.53 15.74 -6.67
C ALA A 380 12.73 14.80 -6.40
N SER A 381 13.70 14.83 -7.32
CA SER A 381 14.75 13.81 -7.43
C SER A 381 15.79 13.85 -6.29
N ASN A 382 15.83 14.90 -5.49
CA ASN A 382 16.74 15.03 -4.34
C ASN A 382 16.06 14.69 -3.00
N LEU A 383 14.75 14.45 -3.00
CA LEU A 383 13.99 14.04 -1.81
C LEU A 383 14.47 12.66 -1.35
N LYS A 384 15.17 12.63 -0.21
CA LYS A 384 15.72 11.38 0.37
C LYS A 384 14.78 10.76 1.37
N THR A 385 14.16 11.61 2.20
CA THR A 385 13.30 11.17 3.28
C THR A 385 12.02 11.96 3.31
N ILE A 386 10.90 11.25 3.43
CA ILE A 386 9.63 11.81 3.83
C ILE A 386 9.13 11.02 5.03
N THR A 387 8.76 11.73 6.08
CA THR A 387 8.27 11.12 7.31
C THR A 387 6.89 11.66 7.62
N PHE A 388 5.98 10.75 7.93
CA PHE A 388 4.66 11.06 8.46
C PHE A 388 4.67 10.77 9.95
N SER A 389 4.23 11.69 10.78
CA SER A 389 4.09 11.45 12.20
C SER A 389 3.23 10.22 12.44
N ASP A 390 3.56 9.44 13.46
CA ASP A 390 2.88 8.19 13.79
C ASP A 390 2.75 7.21 12.59
N SER A 391 3.76 7.18 11.69
CA SER A 391 3.79 6.31 10.51
C SER A 391 2.57 6.48 9.58
N GLY A 392 2.11 7.73 9.43
CA GLY A 392 1.03 8.10 8.52
C GLY A 392 -0.37 7.99 9.11
N LYS A 393 -0.51 7.90 10.43
CA LYS A 393 -1.82 7.97 11.08
C LYS A 393 -2.57 9.23 10.63
N GLY A 394 -3.78 9.05 10.12
CA GLY A 394 -4.59 10.13 9.55
C GLY A 394 -4.49 10.27 8.04
N LEU A 395 -3.43 9.76 7.39
CA LEU A 395 -3.31 9.79 5.93
C LEU A 395 -4.31 8.81 5.30
N LYS A 396 -5.26 9.35 4.56
CA LYS A 396 -6.37 8.61 3.95
C LYS A 396 -6.18 8.40 2.46
N LYS A 397 -5.38 9.26 1.81
CA LYS A 397 -5.23 9.24 0.36
C LYS A 397 -3.83 9.64 -0.08
N ILE A 398 -3.32 8.89 -1.02
CA ILE A 398 -2.21 9.28 -1.90
C ILE A 398 -2.77 9.25 -3.31
N ASP A 399 -2.56 10.30 -4.10
CA ASP A 399 -3.05 10.35 -5.48
C ASP A 399 -2.02 9.83 -6.49
N SER A 400 -2.47 9.66 -7.72
CA SER A 400 -1.64 9.16 -8.83
C SER A 400 -0.42 10.05 -9.05
N LEU A 401 0.73 9.41 -9.37
CA LEU A 401 2.00 10.09 -9.68
C LEU A 401 2.60 10.88 -8.50
N ALA A 402 2.04 10.76 -7.29
CA ALA A 402 2.40 11.62 -6.15
C ALA A 402 3.91 11.66 -5.86
N PHE A 403 4.61 10.53 -5.95
CA PHE A 403 6.05 10.39 -5.72
C PHE A 403 6.82 9.90 -6.95
N LYS A 404 6.21 9.98 -8.15
CA LYS A 404 6.87 9.54 -9.37
C LYS A 404 8.20 10.27 -9.56
N ASP A 405 9.22 9.54 -10.02
CA ASP A 405 10.57 10.07 -10.26
C ASP A 405 11.27 10.70 -9.03
N CYS A 406 10.83 10.37 -7.80
CA CYS A 406 11.56 10.67 -6.56
C CYS A 406 12.78 9.75 -6.43
N SER A 407 13.75 9.92 -7.31
CA SER A 407 14.85 8.96 -7.51
C SER A 407 15.79 8.79 -6.32
N SER A 408 15.81 9.73 -5.37
CA SER A 408 16.62 9.66 -4.14
C SER A 408 15.86 9.15 -2.93
N LEU A 409 14.54 8.95 -3.01
CA LEU A 409 13.72 8.50 -1.87
C LEU A 409 14.16 7.10 -1.43
N GLU A 410 14.59 6.95 -0.16
CA GLU A 410 15.18 5.70 0.33
C GLU A 410 14.18 4.78 1.01
N SER A 411 13.22 5.34 1.73
CA SER A 411 12.17 4.58 2.41
C SER A 411 10.96 5.45 2.73
N ILE A 412 9.80 4.81 2.91
CA ILE A 412 8.59 5.46 3.39
C ILE A 412 7.82 4.51 4.32
N ASP A 413 7.34 5.04 5.43
CA ASP A 413 6.55 4.29 6.42
C ASP A 413 5.11 4.80 6.43
N LEU A 414 4.20 3.97 5.95
CA LEU A 414 2.76 4.23 5.88
C LEU A 414 1.97 3.23 6.73
N SER A 415 2.62 2.54 7.67
CA SER A 415 2.03 1.39 8.37
C SER A 415 0.77 1.71 9.20
N ASN A 416 0.59 2.96 9.59
CA ASN A 416 -0.59 3.42 10.32
C ASN A 416 -1.54 4.28 9.46
N ALA A 417 -1.26 4.42 8.17
CA ALA A 417 -2.14 5.16 7.26
C ALA A 417 -3.48 4.44 7.04
N GLU A 418 -4.48 5.21 6.64
CA GLU A 418 -5.82 4.71 6.33
C GLU A 418 -6.06 4.56 4.82
N ILE A 419 -4.97 4.62 4.02
CA ILE A 419 -5.06 4.48 2.56
C ILE A 419 -5.56 3.09 2.18
N THR A 420 -6.37 3.02 1.14
CA THR A 420 -6.95 1.76 0.64
C THR A 420 -6.32 1.27 -0.66
N GLU A 421 -5.55 2.13 -1.33
CA GLU A 421 -4.85 1.78 -2.57
C GLU A 421 -3.45 2.40 -2.62
N ILE A 422 -2.58 1.76 -3.39
CA ILE A 422 -1.38 2.39 -3.94
C ILE A 422 -1.73 2.76 -5.38
N PRO A 423 -1.88 4.05 -5.68
CA PRO A 423 -2.46 4.49 -6.95
C PRO A 423 -1.49 4.38 -8.13
N VAL A 424 -2.02 4.68 -9.31
CA VAL A 424 -1.29 4.60 -10.58
C VAL A 424 -0.01 5.42 -10.52
N ARG A 425 1.12 4.77 -10.80
CA ARG A 425 2.47 5.38 -10.86
C ARG A 425 2.88 6.14 -9.60
N ALA A 426 2.30 5.80 -8.45
CA ALA A 426 2.55 6.56 -7.21
C ALA A 426 4.03 6.66 -6.86
N PHE A 427 4.79 5.56 -7.02
CA PHE A 427 6.22 5.47 -6.73
C PHE A 427 7.04 5.07 -7.97
N GLU A 428 6.52 5.30 -9.19
CA GLU A 428 7.23 4.98 -10.42
C GLU A 428 8.60 5.66 -10.44
N ASN A 429 9.65 4.90 -10.77
CA ASN A 429 11.04 5.35 -10.84
C ASN A 429 11.63 5.90 -9.52
N CYS A 430 11.09 5.51 -8.36
CA CYS A 430 11.77 5.75 -7.08
C CYS A 430 12.99 4.82 -6.97
N THR A 431 14.02 5.09 -7.77
CA THR A 431 15.14 4.15 -7.99
C THR A 431 15.98 3.87 -6.76
N SER A 432 15.99 4.76 -5.75
CA SER A 432 16.71 4.56 -4.48
C SER A 432 15.85 3.91 -3.39
N LEU A 433 14.54 3.72 -3.62
CA LEU A 433 13.62 3.18 -2.63
C LEU A 433 14.01 1.73 -2.30
N LYS A 434 14.40 1.48 -1.04
CA LYS A 434 14.83 0.17 -0.54
C LYS A 434 13.70 -0.58 0.16
N SER A 435 12.85 0.15 0.87
CA SER A 435 11.73 -0.43 1.59
C SER A 435 10.54 0.52 1.69
N ILE A 436 9.34 -0.06 1.71
CA ILE A 436 8.10 0.62 2.04
C ILE A 436 7.35 -0.20 3.08
N LYS A 437 6.67 0.48 4.02
CA LYS A 437 5.73 -0.18 4.93
C LYS A 437 4.31 0.22 4.58
N LEU A 438 3.47 -0.76 4.34
CA LEU A 438 2.07 -0.59 3.97
C LEU A 438 1.14 -0.81 5.18
N PRO A 439 0.03 -0.08 5.26
CA PRO A 439 -1.03 -0.36 6.22
C PRO A 439 -1.88 -1.56 5.75
N SER A 440 -2.47 -2.27 6.68
CA SER A 440 -3.35 -3.43 6.38
C SER A 440 -4.65 -3.07 5.66
N THR A 441 -4.95 -1.78 5.54
CA THR A 441 -6.13 -1.24 4.83
C THR A 441 -6.00 -1.29 3.32
N VAL A 442 -4.80 -1.46 2.77
CA VAL A 442 -4.57 -1.50 1.33
C VAL A 442 -5.22 -2.74 0.72
N THR A 443 -6.07 -2.50 -0.28
CA THR A 443 -6.79 -3.53 -1.03
C THR A 443 -6.48 -3.54 -2.52
N LYS A 444 -5.79 -2.48 -3.00
CA LYS A 444 -5.47 -2.32 -4.42
C LYS A 444 -4.03 -1.82 -4.62
N ILE A 445 -3.34 -2.42 -5.58
CA ILE A 445 -2.06 -1.93 -6.09
C ILE A 445 -2.24 -1.71 -7.60
N ALA A 446 -2.22 -0.44 -8.02
CA ALA A 446 -2.59 -0.03 -9.36
C ALA A 446 -1.43 -0.11 -10.37
N ASP A 447 -1.70 0.31 -11.62
CA ASP A 447 -0.74 0.24 -12.72
C ASP A 447 0.53 1.02 -12.42
N ASN A 448 1.67 0.36 -12.66
CA ASN A 448 3.00 0.93 -12.48
C ASN A 448 3.27 1.52 -11.07
N ALA A 449 2.50 1.11 -10.06
CA ALA A 449 2.58 1.69 -8.71
C ALA A 449 4.02 1.77 -8.17
N PHE A 450 4.85 0.75 -8.43
CA PHE A 450 6.26 0.67 -8.06
C PHE A 450 7.19 0.45 -9.27
N ALA A 451 6.70 0.68 -10.49
CA ALA A 451 7.50 0.42 -11.69
C ALA A 451 8.82 1.20 -11.63
N GLY A 452 9.93 0.54 -11.98
CA GLY A 452 11.26 1.16 -11.95
C GLY A 452 11.87 1.33 -10.56
N CYS A 453 11.26 0.87 -9.47
CA CYS A 453 11.86 0.85 -8.13
C CYS A 453 12.96 -0.21 -8.04
N SER A 454 14.04 0.01 -8.78
CA SER A 454 15.09 -1.01 -9.02
C SER A 454 15.88 -1.44 -7.78
N ASN A 455 15.86 -0.65 -6.71
CA ASN A 455 16.49 -0.97 -5.43
C ASN A 455 15.49 -1.44 -4.35
N LEU A 456 14.20 -1.56 -4.67
CA LEU A 456 13.21 -2.02 -3.71
C LEU A 456 13.50 -3.48 -3.32
N GLU A 457 13.80 -3.69 -2.05
CA GLU A 457 14.17 -4.99 -1.50
C GLU A 457 13.02 -5.61 -0.69
N GLU A 458 12.15 -4.79 -0.10
CA GLU A 458 11.15 -5.24 0.85
C GLU A 458 9.88 -4.34 0.84
N ILE A 459 8.70 -4.97 0.86
CA ILE A 459 7.41 -4.32 1.08
C ILE A 459 6.82 -4.91 2.36
N LYS A 460 7.04 -4.21 3.49
CA LYS A 460 6.52 -4.63 4.80
C LYS A 460 5.03 -4.38 4.91
N GLY A 461 4.32 -5.30 5.58
CA GLY A 461 2.88 -5.19 5.79
C GLY A 461 2.04 -5.73 4.63
N LEU A 462 2.66 -6.06 3.48
CA LEU A 462 1.94 -6.63 2.33
C LEU A 462 1.21 -7.93 2.72
N GLU A 463 1.82 -8.73 3.59
CA GLU A 463 1.25 -9.97 4.11
C GLU A 463 0.00 -9.77 4.98
N GLN A 464 -0.27 -8.54 5.41
CA GLN A 464 -1.46 -8.19 6.18
C GLN A 464 -2.57 -7.61 5.30
N CYS A 465 -2.23 -7.19 4.08
CA CYS A 465 -3.13 -6.54 3.15
C CYS A 465 -4.10 -7.54 2.51
N LYS A 466 -5.39 -7.16 2.41
CA LYS A 466 -6.42 -7.92 1.71
C LYS A 466 -6.51 -7.48 0.24
N ILE A 467 -5.39 -7.58 -0.49
CA ILE A 467 -5.33 -7.15 -1.89
C ILE A 467 -6.39 -7.87 -2.71
N SER A 468 -7.32 -7.13 -3.28
CA SER A 468 -8.38 -7.61 -4.18
C SER A 468 -8.12 -7.24 -5.64
N GLU A 469 -7.34 -6.17 -5.85
CA GLU A 469 -6.93 -5.71 -7.18
C GLU A 469 -5.41 -5.54 -7.23
N LEU A 470 -4.77 -6.25 -8.15
CA LEU A 470 -3.33 -6.23 -8.36
C LEU A 470 -3.03 -6.10 -9.84
N SER A 471 -2.46 -4.98 -10.24
CA SER A 471 -2.10 -4.72 -11.64
C SER A 471 -0.90 -5.56 -12.08
N ALA A 472 -0.93 -6.00 -13.32
CA ALA A 472 0.17 -6.74 -13.95
C ALA A 472 1.48 -5.94 -14.03
N THR A 473 1.42 -4.62 -14.07
CA THR A 473 2.59 -3.73 -14.20
C THR A 473 3.03 -3.13 -12.86
N ALA A 474 2.35 -3.51 -11.76
CA ALA A 474 2.56 -2.89 -10.45
C ALA A 474 4.02 -2.87 -9.99
N PHE A 475 4.79 -3.90 -10.35
CA PHE A 475 6.17 -4.12 -9.89
C PHE A 475 7.19 -4.18 -11.02
N ASP A 476 6.87 -3.69 -12.21
CA ASP A 476 7.80 -3.70 -13.34
C ASP A 476 9.16 -3.10 -12.99
N GLY A 477 10.23 -3.85 -13.24
CA GLY A 477 11.59 -3.37 -12.94
C GLY A 477 12.03 -3.41 -11.48
N CYS A 478 11.22 -3.95 -10.55
CA CYS A 478 11.59 -4.16 -9.14
C CYS A 478 12.56 -5.35 -8.99
N VAL A 479 13.71 -5.27 -9.65
CA VAL A 479 14.63 -6.39 -9.82
C VAL A 479 15.33 -6.88 -8.55
N ARG A 480 15.27 -6.12 -7.46
CA ARG A 480 15.89 -6.46 -6.16
C ARG A 480 14.91 -6.94 -5.10
N LEU A 481 13.62 -6.91 -5.37
CA LEU A 481 12.61 -7.36 -4.42
C LEU A 481 12.84 -8.84 -4.06
N LYS A 482 12.92 -9.13 -2.75
CA LYS A 482 13.37 -10.45 -2.24
C LYS A 482 12.21 -11.38 -1.91
N ASP A 483 11.12 -10.83 -1.45
CA ASP A 483 9.93 -11.57 -1.05
C ASP A 483 8.66 -10.86 -1.48
N ILE A 484 7.68 -11.65 -1.92
CA ILE A 484 6.31 -11.20 -2.19
C ILE A 484 5.36 -12.10 -1.40
N ASN A 485 4.79 -11.55 -0.35
CA ASN A 485 3.85 -12.29 0.48
C ASN A 485 2.41 -11.76 0.30
N LEU A 486 1.62 -12.51 -0.47
CA LEU A 486 0.21 -12.21 -0.76
C LEU A 486 -0.75 -13.13 0.03
N SER A 487 -0.32 -13.74 1.12
CA SER A 487 -1.08 -14.78 1.84
C SER A 487 -2.51 -14.35 2.24
N ASN A 488 -2.73 -13.08 2.57
CA ASN A 488 -4.03 -12.53 2.94
C ASN A 488 -4.78 -11.84 1.78
N ALA A 489 -4.18 -11.79 0.60
CA ALA A 489 -4.85 -11.23 -0.58
C ALA A 489 -6.10 -12.06 -0.97
N THR A 490 -7.04 -11.43 -1.66
CA THR A 490 -8.29 -12.05 -2.10
C THR A 490 -8.38 -12.15 -3.62
N ILE A 491 -7.26 -11.90 -4.32
CA ILE A 491 -7.18 -12.04 -5.77
C ILE A 491 -7.45 -13.47 -6.22
N ALA A 492 -8.13 -13.63 -7.35
CA ALA A 492 -8.40 -14.91 -7.97
C ALA A 492 -7.32 -15.34 -8.97
N ALA A 493 -6.46 -14.42 -9.39
CA ALA A 493 -5.41 -14.68 -10.36
C ALA A 493 -4.11 -13.99 -9.98
N ILE A 494 -2.98 -14.64 -10.22
CA ILE A 494 -1.68 -13.96 -10.33
C ILE A 494 -1.61 -13.42 -11.76
N PRO A 495 -1.46 -12.11 -11.97
CA PRO A 495 -1.50 -11.50 -13.29
C PRO A 495 -0.38 -11.96 -14.22
N ASP A 496 -0.59 -11.76 -15.52
CA ASP A 496 0.44 -12.02 -16.54
C ASP A 496 1.67 -11.13 -16.27
N GLN A 497 2.86 -11.69 -16.37
CA GLN A 497 4.17 -11.04 -16.30
C GLN A 497 4.47 -10.26 -15.01
N ILE A 498 3.59 -10.27 -14.02
CA ILE A 498 3.68 -9.39 -12.83
C ILE A 498 5.03 -9.45 -12.09
N PHE A 499 5.70 -10.60 -12.04
CA PHE A 499 7.02 -10.77 -11.42
C PHE A 499 8.10 -11.10 -12.44
N SER A 500 7.81 -10.88 -13.73
CA SER A 500 8.74 -11.20 -14.81
C SER A 500 10.09 -10.48 -14.65
N GLY A 501 11.18 -11.21 -14.73
CA GLY A 501 12.52 -10.65 -14.62
C GLY A 501 12.97 -10.22 -13.24
N MET A 502 12.21 -10.50 -12.20
CA MET A 502 12.58 -10.18 -10.81
C MET A 502 13.69 -11.10 -10.30
N ARG A 503 14.93 -10.72 -10.63
CA ARG A 503 16.12 -11.52 -10.31
C ARG A 503 16.43 -11.58 -8.81
N GLY A 504 15.95 -10.61 -8.03
CA GLY A 504 16.12 -10.57 -6.58
C GLY A 504 15.17 -11.48 -5.82
N LEU A 505 14.05 -11.87 -6.43
CA LEU A 505 12.98 -12.61 -5.78
C LEU A 505 13.47 -14.00 -5.34
N ILE A 506 13.37 -14.27 -4.03
CA ILE A 506 13.80 -15.52 -3.38
C ILE A 506 12.58 -16.36 -3.04
N SER A 507 11.52 -15.72 -2.56
CA SER A 507 10.28 -16.39 -2.18
C SER A 507 9.05 -15.61 -2.64
N ALA A 508 7.98 -16.35 -2.96
CA ALA A 508 6.67 -15.81 -3.20
C ALA A 508 5.63 -16.62 -2.41
N THR A 509 4.64 -15.95 -1.83
CA THR A 509 3.51 -16.62 -1.18
C THR A 509 2.23 -16.20 -1.85
N VAL A 510 1.50 -17.16 -2.42
CA VAL A 510 0.23 -16.93 -3.10
C VAL A 510 -0.95 -17.17 -2.15
N PRO A 511 -2.04 -16.40 -2.25
CA PRO A 511 -3.22 -16.60 -1.41
C PRO A 511 -4.02 -17.81 -1.88
N LYS A 512 -4.69 -18.48 -0.96
CA LYS A 512 -5.56 -19.65 -1.24
C LYS A 512 -6.71 -19.39 -2.22
N THR A 513 -7.04 -18.13 -2.47
CA THR A 513 -8.09 -17.72 -3.42
C THR A 513 -7.67 -17.82 -4.88
N VAL A 514 -6.37 -18.01 -5.16
CA VAL A 514 -5.84 -18.05 -6.52
C VAL A 514 -6.32 -19.31 -7.23
N THR A 515 -6.95 -19.10 -8.38
CA THR A 515 -7.41 -20.14 -9.29
C THR A 515 -6.65 -20.15 -10.61
N SER A 516 -5.87 -19.10 -10.89
CA SER A 516 -5.04 -19.03 -12.08
C SER A 516 -3.72 -18.31 -11.86
N ILE A 517 -2.69 -18.76 -12.57
CA ILE A 517 -1.38 -18.10 -12.65
C ILE A 517 -1.20 -17.64 -14.10
N GLY A 518 -0.86 -16.39 -14.28
CA GLY A 518 -0.75 -15.73 -15.57
C GLY A 518 0.41 -16.23 -16.43
N THR A 519 0.38 -15.86 -17.71
CA THR A 519 1.46 -16.09 -18.65
C THR A 519 2.71 -15.35 -18.20
N GLU A 520 3.85 -16.05 -18.18
CA GLU A 520 5.15 -15.48 -17.81
C GLU A 520 5.17 -14.83 -16.41
N ALA A 521 4.22 -15.18 -15.51
CA ALA A 521 4.05 -14.51 -14.21
C ALA A 521 5.33 -14.47 -13.37
N PHE A 522 6.16 -15.53 -13.40
CA PHE A 522 7.47 -15.61 -12.73
C PHE A 522 8.62 -15.81 -13.73
N TYR A 523 8.44 -15.39 -14.99
CA TYR A 523 9.45 -15.56 -16.03
C TYR A 523 10.80 -14.99 -15.60
N ALA A 524 11.86 -15.79 -15.70
CA ALA A 524 13.24 -15.43 -15.37
C ALA A 524 13.46 -14.88 -13.94
N CYS A 525 12.65 -15.32 -12.99
CA CYS A 525 12.90 -15.12 -11.55
C CYS A 525 14.05 -16.04 -11.08
N LYS A 526 15.27 -15.69 -11.45
CA LYS A 526 16.44 -16.59 -11.38
C LYS A 526 16.79 -17.08 -9.98
N ASN A 527 16.51 -16.28 -8.95
CA ASN A 527 16.81 -16.59 -7.56
C ASN A 527 15.61 -17.13 -6.79
N LEU A 528 14.43 -17.23 -7.41
CA LEU A 528 13.23 -17.76 -6.78
C LEU A 528 13.45 -19.21 -6.36
N GLU A 529 13.45 -19.45 -5.05
CA GLU A 529 13.69 -20.76 -4.48
C GLU A 529 12.39 -21.51 -4.16
N MET A 530 11.35 -20.80 -3.76
CA MET A 530 10.09 -21.41 -3.36
C MET A 530 8.89 -20.51 -3.68
N ILE A 531 7.75 -21.15 -3.94
CA ILE A 531 6.44 -20.53 -4.04
C ILE A 531 5.54 -21.22 -3.03
N ASN A 532 5.20 -20.50 -1.96
CA ASN A 532 4.37 -21.00 -0.88
C ASN A 532 2.88 -20.88 -1.22
N GLY A 533 2.07 -21.76 -0.65
CA GLY A 533 0.61 -21.71 -0.75
C GLY A 533 0.03 -22.35 -2.01
N LEU A 534 0.84 -22.82 -2.97
CA LEU A 534 0.33 -23.45 -4.19
C LEU A 534 -0.53 -24.70 -3.90
N SER A 535 -0.17 -25.49 -2.88
CA SER A 535 -0.92 -26.68 -2.47
C SER A 535 -2.31 -26.38 -1.91
N ASP A 536 -2.50 -25.16 -1.42
CA ASP A 536 -3.76 -24.72 -0.82
C ASP A 536 -4.71 -24.06 -1.84
N CYS A 537 -4.22 -23.88 -3.07
CA CYS A 537 -4.93 -23.22 -4.15
C CYS A 537 -5.63 -24.24 -5.07
N ASN A 538 -6.87 -23.96 -5.43
CA ASN A 538 -7.57 -24.71 -6.48
C ASN A 538 -7.23 -24.11 -7.87
N ILE A 539 -5.97 -24.25 -8.30
CA ILE A 539 -5.51 -23.73 -9.59
C ILE A 539 -6.13 -24.52 -10.71
N THR A 540 -6.84 -23.84 -11.61
CA THR A 540 -7.46 -24.42 -12.80
C THR A 540 -6.67 -24.08 -14.07
N LYS A 541 -5.85 -23.04 -14.04
CA LYS A 541 -5.08 -22.58 -15.19
C LYS A 541 -3.71 -22.04 -14.77
N ILE A 542 -2.69 -22.45 -15.50
CA ILE A 542 -1.36 -21.86 -15.49
C ILE A 542 -1.08 -21.33 -16.90
N GLY A 543 -0.53 -20.12 -17.01
CA GLY A 543 -0.14 -19.53 -18.29
C GLY A 543 1.16 -20.13 -18.85
N GLU A 544 1.38 -19.98 -20.15
CA GLU A 544 2.63 -20.42 -20.78
C GLU A 544 3.83 -19.72 -20.12
N LYS A 545 4.94 -20.47 -19.97
CA LYS A 545 6.20 -19.98 -19.39
C LYS A 545 6.07 -19.36 -17.99
N ALA A 546 5.02 -19.72 -17.23
CA ALA A 546 4.73 -19.12 -15.95
C ALA A 546 5.93 -19.11 -14.98
N PHE A 547 6.75 -20.16 -15.00
CA PHE A 547 7.97 -20.31 -14.18
C PHE A 547 9.25 -20.47 -15.03
N TYR A 548 9.22 -20.06 -16.27
CA TYR A 548 10.33 -20.22 -17.22
C TYR A 548 11.63 -19.60 -16.70
N ASN A 549 12.74 -20.35 -16.66
CA ASN A 549 14.05 -19.92 -16.20
C ASN A 549 14.10 -19.45 -14.72
N CYS A 550 13.29 -20.04 -13.85
CA CYS A 550 13.44 -19.92 -12.40
C CYS A 550 14.55 -20.85 -11.92
N TRP A 551 15.80 -20.49 -12.18
CA TRP A 551 16.97 -21.37 -12.04
C TRP A 551 17.16 -21.94 -10.64
N SER A 552 16.68 -21.26 -9.60
CA SER A 552 16.83 -21.65 -8.20
C SER A 552 15.59 -22.35 -7.62
N LEU A 553 14.48 -22.44 -8.39
CA LEU A 553 13.22 -23.03 -7.92
C LEU A 553 13.41 -24.50 -7.60
N LYS A 554 13.15 -24.87 -6.33
CA LYS A 554 13.41 -26.23 -5.81
C LYS A 554 12.22 -27.15 -5.97
N GLY A 555 11.02 -26.63 -6.00
CA GLY A 555 9.81 -27.43 -6.12
C GLY A 555 8.55 -26.61 -6.31
N ALA A 556 7.50 -27.27 -6.78
CA ALA A 556 6.15 -26.75 -6.86
C ALA A 556 5.14 -27.83 -6.45
N ASP A 557 4.29 -27.53 -5.48
CA ASP A 557 3.23 -28.43 -5.07
C ASP A 557 1.88 -27.94 -5.64
N LEU A 558 1.45 -28.60 -6.70
CA LEU A 558 0.18 -28.34 -7.39
C LEU A 558 -0.87 -29.40 -7.05
N SER A 559 -0.63 -30.26 -6.06
CA SER A 559 -1.52 -31.39 -5.74
C SER A 559 -2.94 -30.97 -5.32
N GLY A 560 -3.10 -29.77 -4.75
CA GLY A 560 -4.40 -29.19 -4.39
C GLY A 560 -5.18 -28.58 -5.55
N SER A 561 -4.61 -28.55 -6.76
CA SER A 561 -5.20 -27.88 -7.92
C SER A 561 -6.18 -28.78 -8.71
N SER A 562 -7.00 -28.16 -9.56
CA SER A 562 -7.84 -28.83 -10.57
C SER A 562 -7.26 -28.62 -11.98
N LEU A 563 -5.95 -28.47 -12.09
CA LEU A 563 -5.24 -28.22 -13.34
C LEU A 563 -5.38 -29.44 -14.25
N THR A 564 -5.84 -29.25 -15.48
CA THR A 564 -5.94 -30.29 -16.49
C THR A 564 -4.81 -30.28 -17.51
N VAL A 565 -4.21 -29.12 -17.74
CA VAL A 565 -3.11 -28.91 -18.69
C VAL A 565 -1.97 -28.16 -18.02
N LEU A 566 -0.79 -28.75 -17.98
CA LEU A 566 0.42 -28.03 -17.69
C LEU A 566 0.90 -27.36 -18.99
N PRO A 567 0.92 -26.02 -19.10
CA PRO A 567 1.14 -25.35 -20.36
C PRO A 567 2.56 -25.47 -20.89
N ALA A 568 2.74 -25.02 -22.15
CA ALA A 568 4.04 -25.05 -22.81
C ALA A 568 5.09 -24.23 -22.01
N SER A 569 6.28 -24.80 -21.90
CA SER A 569 7.45 -24.21 -21.26
C SER A 569 7.21 -23.77 -19.80
N ALA A 570 6.23 -24.32 -19.07
CA ALA A 570 5.86 -23.87 -17.74
C ALA A 570 7.04 -23.81 -16.76
N PHE A 571 7.89 -24.85 -16.72
CA PHE A 571 9.10 -24.95 -15.89
C PHE A 571 10.37 -25.05 -16.73
N LYS A 572 10.34 -24.59 -17.99
CA LYS A 572 11.50 -24.72 -18.87
C LYS A 572 12.71 -23.96 -18.33
N GLY A 573 13.82 -24.68 -18.17
CA GLY A 573 15.09 -24.10 -17.71
C GLY A 573 15.21 -23.96 -16.19
N ASP A 574 14.31 -24.59 -15.42
CA ASP A 574 14.36 -24.56 -13.95
C ASP A 574 15.37 -25.61 -13.44
N THR A 575 16.64 -25.22 -13.55
CA THR A 575 17.77 -26.14 -13.40
C THR A 575 17.92 -26.71 -11.97
N ALA A 576 17.37 -26.02 -10.95
CA ALA A 576 17.40 -26.49 -9.56
C ALA A 576 16.14 -27.27 -9.14
N LEU A 577 15.14 -27.43 -10.04
CA LEU A 577 13.87 -28.06 -9.71
C LEU A 577 14.07 -29.54 -9.35
N LEU A 578 13.77 -29.88 -8.11
CA LEU A 578 13.96 -31.25 -7.56
C LEU A 578 12.70 -32.10 -7.68
N SER A 579 11.54 -31.49 -7.48
CA SER A 579 10.26 -32.18 -7.50
C SER A 579 9.10 -31.25 -7.85
N VAL A 580 8.10 -31.82 -8.50
CA VAL A 580 6.78 -31.19 -8.70
C VAL A 580 5.72 -32.21 -8.34
N LYS A 581 4.73 -31.83 -7.53
CA LYS A 581 3.55 -32.64 -7.27
C LYS A 581 2.42 -32.16 -8.16
N MET A 582 1.88 -33.08 -8.94
CA MET A 582 0.80 -32.80 -9.89
C MET A 582 -0.56 -33.23 -9.34
N PRO A 583 -1.66 -32.54 -9.72
CA PRO A 583 -3.01 -32.96 -9.34
C PRO A 583 -3.47 -34.21 -10.13
N GLU A 584 -4.43 -34.94 -9.57
CA GLU A 584 -5.05 -36.06 -10.26
C GLU A 584 -5.76 -35.68 -11.59
N SER A 585 -6.22 -34.43 -11.67
CA SER A 585 -6.94 -33.90 -12.85
C SER A 585 -6.04 -33.69 -14.07
N LEU A 586 -4.71 -33.74 -13.92
CA LEU A 586 -3.76 -33.44 -15.00
C LEU A 586 -3.94 -34.43 -16.14
N ASN A 587 -4.24 -33.93 -17.35
CA ASN A 587 -4.46 -34.72 -18.57
C ASN A 587 -3.39 -34.48 -19.64
N GLU A 588 -2.74 -33.31 -19.62
CA GLU A 588 -1.76 -32.93 -20.64
C GLU A 588 -0.56 -32.21 -20.02
N ILE A 589 0.62 -32.59 -20.49
CA ILE A 589 1.87 -31.83 -20.30
C ILE A 589 2.25 -31.20 -21.63
N GLY A 590 2.27 -29.87 -21.69
CA GLY A 590 2.55 -29.09 -22.88
C GLY A 590 3.99 -29.21 -23.40
N ASN A 591 4.23 -28.63 -24.56
CA ASN A 591 5.56 -28.67 -25.20
C ASN A 591 6.62 -28.03 -24.28
N GLU A 592 7.77 -28.68 -24.17
CA GLU A 592 8.93 -28.19 -23.40
C GLU A 592 8.61 -27.85 -21.90
N ALA A 593 7.53 -28.37 -21.34
CA ALA A 593 7.06 -27.98 -20.01
C ALA A 593 8.13 -28.11 -18.90
N PHE A 594 8.96 -29.15 -18.96
CA PHE A 594 10.09 -29.42 -18.05
C PHE A 594 11.45 -29.41 -18.76
N TYR A 595 11.53 -28.82 -19.96
CA TYR A 595 12.79 -28.82 -20.71
C TYR A 595 13.93 -28.21 -19.89
N GLY A 596 15.02 -28.95 -19.71
CA GLY A 596 16.19 -28.45 -18.97
C GLY A 596 16.06 -28.44 -17.45
N CYS A 597 15.05 -29.09 -16.85
CA CYS A 597 14.95 -29.26 -15.39
C CYS A 597 16.00 -30.27 -14.91
N SER A 598 17.28 -29.88 -14.96
CA SER A 598 18.43 -30.78 -14.88
C SER A 598 18.67 -31.40 -13.51
N ALA A 599 18.15 -30.83 -12.42
CA ALA A 599 18.30 -31.36 -11.05
C ALA A 599 17.26 -32.42 -10.69
N MET A 600 16.15 -32.52 -11.44
CA MET A 600 15.05 -33.42 -11.12
C MET A 600 15.49 -34.89 -11.33
N LYS A 601 15.41 -35.69 -10.27
CA LYS A 601 15.80 -37.09 -10.28
C LYS A 601 14.63 -38.05 -10.48
N LYS A 602 13.45 -37.61 -10.03
CA LYS A 602 12.20 -38.41 -10.13
C LYS A 602 11.05 -37.49 -10.54
N LEU A 603 10.21 -37.99 -11.44
CA LEU A 603 8.92 -37.40 -11.79
C LEU A 603 7.85 -38.49 -11.66
N ASP A 604 6.93 -38.36 -10.72
CA ASP A 604 5.86 -39.29 -10.47
C ASP A 604 4.54 -38.69 -10.94
N LEU A 605 3.97 -39.27 -11.95
CA LEU A 605 2.71 -38.84 -12.59
C LEU A 605 1.63 -39.93 -12.52
N ASN A 606 1.90 -41.04 -11.81
CA ASN A 606 1.02 -42.21 -11.80
C ASN A 606 -0.40 -41.93 -11.31
N ASN A 607 -0.53 -40.98 -10.37
CA ASN A 607 -1.84 -40.61 -9.81
C ASN A 607 -2.58 -39.60 -10.66
N THR A 608 -2.09 -39.26 -11.85
CA THR A 608 -2.75 -38.29 -12.75
C THR A 608 -3.60 -39.01 -13.79
N ARG A 609 -4.44 -38.25 -14.52
CA ARG A 609 -5.20 -38.71 -15.68
C ARG A 609 -4.47 -38.38 -16.98
N LEU A 610 -3.13 -38.33 -16.94
CA LEU A 610 -2.32 -37.91 -18.07
C LEU A 610 -2.53 -38.79 -19.29
N THR A 611 -2.86 -38.14 -20.42
CA THR A 611 -3.01 -38.81 -21.73
C THR A 611 -1.97 -38.32 -22.74
N THR A 612 -1.51 -37.07 -22.61
CA THR A 612 -0.69 -36.42 -23.61
C THR A 612 0.58 -35.81 -23.01
N ILE A 613 1.72 -36.09 -23.61
CA ILE A 613 3.01 -35.46 -23.32
C ILE A 613 3.49 -34.76 -24.58
N GLY A 614 3.72 -33.45 -24.50
CA GLY A 614 4.08 -32.57 -25.60
C GLY A 614 5.51 -32.79 -26.14
N ASN A 615 5.82 -32.12 -27.25
CA ASN A 615 7.14 -32.15 -27.84
C ASN A 615 8.22 -31.64 -26.88
N SER A 616 9.32 -32.33 -26.75
CA SER A 616 10.46 -31.99 -25.89
C SER A 616 10.07 -31.72 -24.43
N ALA A 617 8.90 -32.19 -23.98
CA ALA A 617 8.34 -31.84 -22.67
C ALA A 617 9.26 -32.22 -21.51
N LEU A 618 10.01 -33.30 -21.60
CA LEU A 618 10.93 -33.80 -20.60
C LEU A 618 12.36 -33.89 -21.13
N SER A 619 12.68 -33.12 -22.19
CA SER A 619 14.02 -33.08 -22.76
C SER A 619 15.02 -32.40 -21.83
N ASP A 620 16.27 -32.76 -21.97
CA ASP A 620 17.43 -32.19 -21.27
C ASP A 620 17.34 -32.25 -19.71
N MET A 621 16.54 -33.18 -19.19
CA MET A 621 16.47 -33.47 -17.74
C MET A 621 17.60 -34.41 -17.34
N THR A 622 18.83 -33.90 -17.33
CA THR A 622 20.07 -34.72 -17.28
C THR A 622 20.25 -35.58 -16.05
N SER A 623 19.59 -35.25 -14.90
CA SER A 623 19.62 -36.04 -13.68
C SER A 623 18.43 -37.01 -13.55
N LEU A 624 17.47 -36.97 -14.46
CA LEU A 624 16.26 -37.76 -14.35
C LEU A 624 16.56 -39.25 -14.42
N MET A 625 16.23 -39.96 -13.38
CA MET A 625 16.52 -41.40 -13.20
C MET A 625 15.24 -42.25 -13.20
N TYR A 626 14.11 -41.61 -12.84
CA TYR A 626 12.85 -42.33 -12.71
C TYR A 626 11.68 -41.45 -13.16
N ILE A 627 10.84 -42.01 -14.02
CA ILE A 627 9.55 -41.41 -14.40
C ILE A 627 8.47 -42.52 -14.20
N ASN A 628 7.44 -42.18 -13.46
CA ASN A 628 6.27 -43.04 -13.28
C ASN A 628 5.09 -42.42 -14.04
N LEU A 629 4.61 -43.08 -15.05
CA LEU A 629 3.51 -42.65 -15.92
C LEU A 629 2.25 -43.50 -15.68
N PRO A 630 1.07 -42.88 -15.71
CA PRO A 630 -0.19 -43.64 -15.66
C PRO A 630 -0.43 -44.39 -17.00
N ASP A 631 -1.23 -45.45 -16.93
CA ASP A 631 -1.58 -46.27 -18.08
C ASP A 631 -2.43 -45.54 -19.12
N THR A 632 -2.94 -44.37 -18.75
CA THR A 632 -3.74 -43.52 -19.63
C THR A 632 -2.95 -42.80 -20.72
N VAL A 633 -1.60 -42.76 -20.61
CA VAL A 633 -0.74 -42.05 -21.60
C VAL A 633 -0.83 -42.79 -22.95
N ASN A 634 -1.30 -42.06 -23.95
CA ASN A 634 -1.48 -42.59 -25.31
C ASN A 634 -0.87 -41.70 -26.40
N SER A 635 -0.41 -40.52 -26.07
CA SER A 635 0.21 -39.55 -26.98
C SER A 635 1.49 -39.00 -26.40
N VAL A 636 2.62 -39.16 -27.10
CA VAL A 636 3.94 -38.62 -26.70
C VAL A 636 4.55 -37.92 -27.90
N GLY A 637 4.86 -36.65 -27.68
CA GLY A 637 5.43 -35.76 -28.68
C GLY A 637 6.88 -36.07 -29.09
N ALA A 638 7.32 -35.48 -30.17
CA ALA A 638 8.69 -35.65 -30.64
C ALA A 638 9.70 -35.19 -29.59
N LYS A 639 10.74 -36.00 -29.37
CA LYS A 639 11.83 -35.71 -28.41
C LYS A 639 11.38 -35.52 -26.96
N ALA A 640 10.18 -35.96 -26.61
CA ALA A 640 9.65 -35.75 -25.26
C ALA A 640 10.59 -36.24 -24.15
N PHE A 641 11.37 -37.28 -24.39
CA PHE A 641 12.32 -37.89 -23.46
C PHE A 641 13.79 -37.78 -23.95
N ASP A 642 14.15 -36.78 -24.73
CA ASP A 642 15.53 -36.53 -25.16
C ASP A 642 16.34 -35.95 -23.98
N LEU A 643 16.98 -36.83 -23.23
CA LEU A 643 17.62 -36.49 -21.94
C LEU A 643 19.04 -35.92 -22.09
N ASN A 644 19.61 -35.81 -23.31
CA ASN A 644 20.90 -35.19 -23.67
C ASN A 644 22.07 -35.44 -22.68
N LEU A 645 22.24 -36.69 -22.23
CA LEU A 645 23.24 -37.03 -21.24
C LEU A 645 24.66 -36.98 -21.82
N ARG A 646 25.45 -36.03 -21.37
CA ARG A 646 26.89 -36.09 -21.45
C ARG A 646 27.39 -37.14 -20.46
N LEU A 647 27.71 -38.34 -20.98
CA LEU A 647 28.41 -39.35 -20.23
C LEU A 647 29.87 -38.94 -20.11
N ASP A 648 30.36 -38.69 -18.90
CA ASP A 648 31.79 -38.75 -18.63
C ASP A 648 32.22 -40.22 -18.78
N SER A 649 33.29 -40.49 -19.48
CA SER A 649 33.79 -41.83 -19.84
C SER A 649 34.19 -42.70 -18.62
N SER A 650 34.12 -42.15 -17.39
CA SER A 650 34.43 -42.80 -16.13
C SER A 650 33.21 -43.36 -15.40
N ASP A 651 31.99 -43.08 -15.80
CA ASP A 651 30.78 -43.45 -15.07
C ASP A 651 30.15 -44.71 -15.65
N THR A 652 30.66 -45.85 -15.26
CA THR A 652 30.19 -47.20 -15.68
C THR A 652 28.88 -47.62 -14.99
N ALA A 653 28.30 -46.79 -14.12
CA ALA A 653 27.14 -47.09 -13.30
C ALA A 653 25.94 -46.18 -13.55
N LEU A 654 25.68 -45.80 -14.78
CA LEU A 654 24.47 -45.08 -15.09
C LEU A 654 23.25 -46.01 -15.05
N MET A 655 22.43 -45.76 -14.05
CA MET A 655 21.17 -46.49 -13.89
C MET A 655 20.18 -46.13 -15.02
N PRO A 656 19.46 -47.07 -15.56
CA PRO A 656 18.44 -46.82 -16.56
C PRO A 656 17.29 -45.99 -15.97
N THR A 657 16.76 -45.05 -16.70
CA THR A 657 15.52 -44.34 -16.35
C THR A 657 14.39 -45.38 -16.42
N VAL A 658 13.65 -45.54 -15.33
CA VAL A 658 12.54 -46.49 -15.26
C VAL A 658 11.22 -45.76 -15.51
N VAL A 659 10.47 -46.15 -16.51
CA VAL A 659 9.10 -45.70 -16.80
C VAL A 659 8.16 -46.87 -16.54
N SER A 660 6.91 -46.64 -16.19
CA SER A 660 5.90 -47.72 -15.94
C SER A 660 5.83 -48.76 -17.06
N GLU A 661 5.69 -50.07 -16.73
CA GLU A 661 5.71 -51.17 -17.71
C GLU A 661 4.52 -51.16 -18.68
N ASN A 662 3.44 -50.50 -18.34
CA ASN A 662 2.22 -50.51 -19.17
C ASN A 662 2.29 -49.56 -20.38
N VAL A 663 3.30 -48.70 -20.45
CA VAL A 663 3.54 -47.79 -21.60
C VAL A 663 4.76 -48.32 -22.37
N THR A 664 4.55 -49.02 -23.45
CA THR A 664 5.64 -49.52 -24.30
C THR A 664 6.09 -48.45 -25.31
N PRO A 665 7.37 -48.44 -25.76
CA PRO A 665 7.83 -47.53 -26.82
C PRO A 665 7.01 -47.59 -28.09
N ALA A 666 6.43 -48.74 -28.38
CA ALA A 666 5.56 -48.95 -29.53
C ALA A 666 4.15 -48.34 -29.35
N SER A 667 3.65 -48.21 -28.11
CA SER A 667 2.32 -47.63 -27.84
C SER A 667 2.36 -46.07 -27.86
N VAL A 668 3.52 -45.47 -27.74
CA VAL A 668 3.68 -44.01 -27.67
C VAL A 668 4.28 -43.37 -28.91
N ASN A 669 4.32 -44.02 -30.01
CA ASN A 669 4.76 -43.52 -31.33
C ASN A 669 6.08 -42.71 -31.28
N TYR A 670 7.06 -43.20 -30.46
CA TYR A 670 8.34 -42.51 -30.25
C TYR A 670 9.27 -42.82 -31.44
N THR A 671 9.34 -41.89 -32.40
CA THR A 671 10.23 -41.92 -33.58
C THR A 671 11.32 -40.87 -33.48
N ASP A 672 12.35 -41.09 -32.68
CA ASP A 672 13.55 -40.28 -32.76
C ASP A 672 14.66 -41.03 -33.46
N ASN A 673 14.80 -40.83 -34.81
CA ASN A 673 15.80 -41.46 -35.65
C ASN A 673 17.17 -40.74 -35.63
N ASN A 674 17.36 -39.67 -34.91
CA ASN A 674 18.52 -38.80 -34.98
C ASN A 674 19.53 -38.88 -33.84
N VAL A 675 19.35 -39.77 -32.89
CA VAL A 675 20.30 -39.91 -31.76
C VAL A 675 21.18 -41.14 -31.94
N SER A 676 22.49 -40.97 -31.90
CA SER A 676 23.47 -42.05 -31.93
C SER A 676 23.14 -43.16 -30.92
N PRO A 677 23.14 -44.44 -31.28
CA PRO A 677 22.78 -45.55 -30.39
C PRO A 677 23.64 -45.64 -29.13
N TRP A 678 24.80 -44.96 -29.08
CA TRP A 678 25.75 -44.99 -27.99
C TRP A 678 25.43 -43.97 -26.86
N LYS A 679 24.44 -43.10 -27.02
CA LYS A 679 24.10 -42.03 -26.11
C LYS A 679 22.68 -42.15 -25.53
N ARG A 680 21.98 -43.25 -25.74
CA ARG A 680 20.62 -43.42 -25.23
C ARG A 680 20.65 -44.03 -23.84
N ARG A 681 20.08 -43.35 -22.85
CA ARG A 681 19.60 -44.02 -21.65
C ARG A 681 18.46 -44.91 -22.08
N GLN A 682 18.52 -46.18 -21.64
CA GLN A 682 17.42 -47.11 -21.80
C GLN A 682 16.29 -46.69 -20.83
N VAL A 683 15.19 -46.23 -21.36
CA VAL A 683 13.98 -46.00 -20.58
C VAL A 683 13.39 -47.35 -20.28
N ILE A 684 13.45 -47.81 -19.03
CA ILE A 684 12.90 -49.10 -18.62
C ILE A 684 11.56 -48.81 -17.95
N PHE A 685 10.49 -49.35 -18.53
CA PHE A 685 9.14 -49.35 -17.95
C PHE A 685 9.02 -50.54 -17.00
N ARG A 686 8.74 -50.35 -15.72
CA ARG A 686 8.51 -51.39 -14.74
C ARG A 686 7.27 -51.11 -13.92
N ASP A 687 6.43 -52.13 -13.79
CA ASP A 687 5.28 -52.14 -12.89
C ASP A 687 5.75 -52.00 -11.43
N ASN A 688 5.14 -51.04 -10.74
CA ASN A 688 5.20 -50.90 -9.27
C ASN A 688 6.57 -50.96 -8.61
N ALA A 689 7.65 -50.51 -9.27
CA ALA A 689 8.95 -50.42 -8.63
C ALA A 689 9.00 -49.17 -7.72
N VAL A 690 9.45 -49.36 -6.49
CA VAL A 690 9.76 -48.27 -5.56
C VAL A 690 11.25 -48.01 -5.66
N ALA A 691 11.62 -46.77 -5.96
CA ALA A 691 13.00 -46.32 -5.96
C ALA A 691 13.23 -45.32 -4.83
N VAL A 692 14.22 -45.58 -4.00
CA VAL A 692 14.66 -44.63 -2.98
C VAL A 692 16.01 -44.04 -3.38
N TYR A 693 16.03 -42.75 -3.60
CA TYR A 693 17.20 -41.97 -3.92
C TYR A 693 17.79 -41.32 -2.66
N PHE A 694 19.06 -41.04 -2.69
CA PHE A 694 19.78 -40.44 -1.57
C PHE A 694 20.42 -39.15 -2.06
N ASP A 695 20.12 -38.08 -1.37
CA ASP A 695 20.68 -36.74 -1.64
C ASP A 695 21.62 -36.37 -0.48
N GLY A 696 22.84 -35.94 -0.81
CA GLY A 696 23.84 -35.57 0.17
C GLY A 696 23.56 -34.28 0.94
N ASN A 697 22.51 -33.55 0.58
CA ASN A 697 22.04 -32.36 1.24
C ASN A 697 23.16 -31.36 1.59
N GLY A 698 23.86 -30.88 0.55
CA GLY A 698 24.99 -29.98 0.72
C GLY A 698 26.26 -30.67 1.19
N SER A 699 26.44 -31.98 0.91
CA SER A 699 27.71 -32.70 1.05
C SER A 699 28.79 -32.10 0.13
N ASP A 700 30.05 -32.19 0.57
CA ASP A 700 31.22 -31.75 -0.16
C ASP A 700 32.04 -32.93 -0.74
N GLY A 701 31.64 -34.14 -0.43
CA GLY A 701 32.27 -35.36 -0.92
C GLY A 701 31.76 -35.80 -2.29
N LYS A 702 32.67 -36.42 -3.09
CA LYS A 702 32.33 -36.95 -4.41
C LYS A 702 31.63 -38.33 -4.37
N THR A 703 31.57 -38.99 -3.22
CA THR A 703 30.99 -40.34 -3.08
C THR A 703 29.50 -40.21 -2.75
N ALA A 704 28.65 -40.78 -3.55
CA ALA A 704 27.20 -40.79 -3.39
C ALA A 704 26.68 -42.17 -2.99
N ASN A 705 25.55 -42.23 -2.29
CA ASN A 705 24.80 -43.44 -2.10
C ASN A 705 24.10 -43.83 -3.43
N ALA A 706 24.22 -45.07 -3.82
CA ALA A 706 23.45 -45.63 -4.92
C ALA A 706 21.97 -45.71 -4.53
N PRO A 707 21.04 -45.50 -5.48
CA PRO A 707 19.62 -45.70 -5.24
C PRO A 707 19.34 -47.16 -4.88
N VAL A 708 18.30 -47.39 -4.07
CA VAL A 708 17.80 -48.71 -3.74
C VAL A 708 16.46 -48.90 -4.42
N PHE A 709 16.33 -50.03 -5.14
CA PHE A 709 15.11 -50.40 -5.86
C PHE A 709 14.47 -51.62 -5.23
N ALA A 710 13.16 -51.63 -5.14
CA ALA A 710 12.38 -52.75 -4.66
C ALA A 710 11.02 -52.82 -5.33
N SER A 711 10.42 -54.00 -5.38
CA SER A 711 9.01 -54.09 -5.77
C SER A 711 8.08 -53.46 -4.73
N ALA A 712 6.91 -52.95 -5.15
CA ALA A 712 5.95 -52.39 -4.22
C ALA A 712 5.60 -53.32 -3.06
N GLY A 713 5.51 -52.76 -1.87
CA GLY A 713 5.27 -53.50 -0.63
C GLY A 713 6.50 -54.23 -0.03
N THR A 714 7.64 -54.25 -0.71
CA THR A 714 8.89 -54.83 -0.18
C THR A 714 9.56 -53.86 0.80
N LYS A 715 10.03 -54.40 1.95
CA LYS A 715 10.77 -53.61 2.91
C LYS A 715 12.18 -53.28 2.40
N ILE A 716 12.44 -52.01 2.21
CA ILE A 716 13.72 -51.45 1.77
C ILE A 716 14.61 -51.25 2.99
N SER A 717 15.87 -51.65 2.91
CA SER A 717 16.88 -51.34 3.93
C SER A 717 17.59 -50.03 3.59
N ILE A 718 17.51 -49.04 4.47
CA ILE A 718 18.13 -47.73 4.30
C ILE A 718 19.66 -47.86 4.51
N PRO A 719 20.49 -47.53 3.50
CA PRO A 719 21.93 -47.73 3.58
C PRO A 719 22.61 -46.72 4.52
N ALA A 720 23.84 -47.07 4.95
CA ALA A 720 24.71 -46.11 5.61
C ALA A 720 25.03 -44.91 4.67
N CYS A 721 25.20 -43.73 5.22
CA CYS A 721 25.55 -42.56 4.44
C CYS A 721 27.01 -42.65 3.95
N LYS A 722 27.20 -42.51 2.64
CA LYS A 722 28.53 -42.43 2.01
C LYS A 722 28.95 -40.97 1.76
N TYR A 723 28.02 -40.04 1.86
CA TYR A 723 28.32 -38.61 1.71
C TYR A 723 29.14 -38.13 2.91
N THR A 724 29.97 -37.12 2.67
CA THR A 724 30.74 -36.44 3.70
C THR A 724 30.46 -34.94 3.60
N LYS A 725 30.54 -34.25 4.77
CA LYS A 725 30.43 -32.80 4.85
C LYS A 725 31.40 -32.29 5.88
N LYS A 726 32.39 -31.51 5.44
CA LYS A 726 33.49 -31.03 6.28
C LYS A 726 32.95 -30.24 7.48
N GLY A 727 33.35 -30.67 8.69
CA GLY A 727 32.93 -30.05 9.94
C GLY A 727 31.51 -30.42 10.41
N TYR A 728 30.89 -31.42 9.78
CA TYR A 728 29.55 -31.92 10.16
C TYR A 728 29.56 -33.45 10.35
N LEU A 729 28.65 -33.94 11.16
CA LEU A 729 28.37 -35.35 11.30
C LEU A 729 26.98 -35.67 10.73
N PHE A 730 26.91 -36.84 10.07
CA PHE A 730 25.64 -37.35 9.58
C PHE A 730 24.77 -37.84 10.73
N THR A 731 23.52 -37.35 10.83
CA THR A 731 22.60 -37.70 11.92
C THR A 731 21.48 -38.65 11.50
N GLY A 732 21.23 -38.77 10.21
CA GLY A 732 20.17 -39.62 9.66
C GLY A 732 19.74 -39.17 8.27
N TRP A 733 18.85 -39.92 7.67
CA TRP A 733 18.17 -39.59 6.44
C TRP A 733 16.80 -39.01 6.76
N ASN A 734 16.32 -38.05 6.01
CA ASN A 734 14.99 -37.49 6.17
C ASN A 734 14.25 -37.35 4.82
N THR A 735 12.95 -37.43 4.84
CA THR A 735 12.13 -37.27 3.63
C THR A 735 12.11 -35.85 3.13
N GLU A 736 12.39 -34.87 4.02
CA GLU A 736 12.46 -33.45 3.67
C GLU A 736 13.90 -32.93 3.84
N LYS A 737 14.28 -32.00 2.99
CA LYS A 737 15.64 -31.46 2.94
C LYS A 737 16.02 -30.71 4.23
N ASP A 738 15.05 -30.03 4.83
CA ASP A 738 15.21 -29.25 6.07
C ASP A 738 15.14 -30.09 7.34
N GLY A 739 14.85 -31.39 7.22
CA GLY A 739 14.75 -32.32 8.36
C GLY A 739 13.36 -32.35 9.01
N SER A 740 12.37 -31.63 8.49
CA SER A 740 11.01 -31.56 9.04
C SER A 740 10.20 -32.85 8.82
N GLY A 741 10.58 -33.67 7.83
CA GLY A 741 9.91 -34.90 7.47
C GLY A 741 10.25 -36.10 8.37
N THR A 742 9.94 -37.28 7.85
CA THR A 742 10.23 -38.56 8.55
C THR A 742 11.72 -38.90 8.53
N THR A 743 12.28 -39.16 9.70
CA THR A 743 13.70 -39.51 9.83
C THR A 743 13.94 -41.01 9.86
N TYR A 744 14.91 -41.48 9.07
CA TYR A 744 15.36 -42.87 8.99
C TYR A 744 16.85 -43.01 9.43
N LYS A 745 17.14 -43.99 10.24
CA LYS A 745 18.51 -44.37 10.58
C LYS A 745 19.08 -45.32 9.51
N ALA A 746 20.39 -45.30 9.36
CA ALA A 746 21.09 -46.33 8.60
C ALA A 746 20.72 -47.73 9.13
N GLY A 747 20.41 -48.67 8.24
CA GLY A 747 19.95 -50.00 8.58
C GLY A 747 18.46 -50.14 8.88
N ALA A 748 17.71 -49.02 8.97
CA ALA A 748 16.26 -49.08 9.12
C ALA A 748 15.62 -49.78 7.92
N ARG A 749 14.55 -50.52 8.18
CA ARG A 749 13.73 -51.15 7.14
C ARG A 749 12.36 -50.46 7.07
N THR A 750 11.98 -50.01 5.90
CA THR A 750 10.69 -49.37 5.67
C THR A 750 10.00 -49.92 4.42
N SER A 751 8.68 -49.97 4.44
CA SER A 751 7.81 -50.21 3.29
C SER A 751 7.19 -48.91 2.78
N ASP A 752 7.53 -47.76 3.35
CA ASP A 752 6.97 -46.46 2.97
C ASP A 752 7.38 -46.14 1.53
N ALA A 753 6.48 -45.56 0.80
CA ALA A 753 6.72 -45.04 -0.57
C ALA A 753 7.62 -43.79 -0.49
N ILE A 754 8.92 -43.98 -0.24
CA ILE A 754 9.89 -42.88 -0.14
C ILE A 754 10.52 -42.72 -1.52
N SER A 755 10.59 -41.50 -2.03
CA SER A 755 11.22 -41.20 -3.29
C SER A 755 12.63 -40.65 -3.18
N ILE A 756 12.89 -39.78 -2.25
CA ILE A 756 14.19 -39.16 -1.99
C ILE A 756 14.40 -39.12 -0.48
N LEU A 757 15.58 -39.44 -0.04
CA LEU A 757 16.03 -39.24 1.33
C LEU A 757 17.21 -38.27 1.34
N TYR A 758 17.10 -37.25 2.12
CA TYR A 758 18.11 -36.20 2.28
C TYR A 758 18.97 -36.47 3.51
N ALA A 759 20.29 -36.44 3.33
CA ALA A 759 21.22 -36.52 4.45
C ALA A 759 21.03 -35.35 5.42
N GLN A 760 20.85 -35.64 6.67
CA GLN A 760 20.80 -34.63 7.71
C GLN A 760 22.15 -34.47 8.39
N TRP A 761 22.56 -33.20 8.51
CA TRP A 761 23.87 -32.85 8.98
C TRP A 761 23.78 -31.98 10.22
N GLN A 762 24.61 -32.26 11.20
CA GLN A 762 24.81 -31.41 12.35
C GLN A 762 26.28 -31.03 12.49
N LYS A 763 26.56 -29.78 12.83
CA LYS A 763 27.93 -29.32 13.06
C LYS A 763 28.62 -30.24 14.09
N ALA A 764 29.84 -30.67 13.78
CA ALA A 764 30.65 -31.47 14.67
C ALA A 764 31.16 -30.70 15.89
N THR A 765 30.97 -29.38 15.87
CA THR A 765 31.28 -28.49 17.00
C THR A 765 30.12 -27.57 17.29
N ALA A 766 29.92 -27.21 18.54
CA ALA A 766 28.94 -26.22 18.98
C ALA A 766 29.58 -25.30 20.03
N LYS A 767 29.48 -24.00 19.85
CA LYS A 767 29.83 -23.02 20.86
C LYS A 767 28.75 -23.01 21.92
N VAL A 768 29.12 -23.22 23.19
CA VAL A 768 28.19 -23.27 24.31
C VAL A 768 28.63 -22.28 25.38
N THR A 769 27.70 -21.49 25.86
CA THR A 769 27.90 -20.57 26.97
C THR A 769 27.21 -21.12 28.21
N LEU A 770 27.91 -21.18 29.32
CA LEU A 770 27.39 -21.50 30.63
C LEU A 770 27.20 -20.22 31.40
N GLU A 771 25.99 -19.95 31.86
CA GLU A 771 25.67 -18.78 32.71
C GLU A 771 25.39 -19.23 34.13
N PHE A 772 26.11 -18.66 35.07
CA PHE A 772 26.04 -18.98 36.51
C PHE A 772 26.18 -17.73 37.38
N PRO A 773 25.25 -16.76 37.27
CA PRO A 773 25.34 -15.46 37.90
C PRO A 773 25.65 -15.54 39.40
N GLY A 774 26.65 -14.78 39.84
CA GLY A 774 27.17 -14.83 41.24
C GLY A 774 27.83 -16.13 41.63
N GLY A 775 28.07 -17.04 40.73
CA GLY A 775 28.78 -18.30 40.94
C GLY A 775 30.16 -18.32 40.31
N LYS A 776 30.92 -19.38 40.60
CA LYS A 776 32.26 -19.62 40.01
C LYS A 776 32.34 -21.03 39.44
N TYR A 777 32.94 -21.15 38.29
CA TYR A 777 33.36 -22.43 37.71
C TYR A 777 34.88 -22.57 37.77
N THR A 778 35.39 -23.70 38.31
CA THR A 778 36.82 -24.04 38.33
C THR A 778 37.04 -25.34 37.57
N ASN A 779 37.87 -25.31 36.53
CA ASN A 779 38.20 -26.51 35.77
C ASN A 779 39.26 -27.36 36.48
N ALA A 780 39.53 -28.55 35.93
CA ALA A 780 40.49 -29.48 36.48
C ALA A 780 41.95 -28.95 36.52
N SER A 781 42.30 -27.94 35.74
CA SER A 781 43.61 -27.27 35.75
C SER A 781 43.67 -26.10 36.74
N GLY A 782 42.62 -25.82 37.48
CA GLY A 782 42.55 -24.75 38.48
C GLY A 782 42.22 -23.35 37.88
N SER A 783 41.91 -23.25 36.60
CA SER A 783 41.41 -21.99 36.02
C SER A 783 39.98 -21.73 36.46
N THR A 784 39.69 -20.47 36.82
CA THR A 784 38.38 -20.07 37.32
C THR A 784 37.72 -19.01 36.40
N TRP A 785 36.41 -19.08 36.32
CA TRP A 785 35.56 -18.08 35.65
C TRP A 785 34.42 -17.70 36.58
N ASP A 786 34.09 -16.42 36.60
CA ASP A 786 32.99 -15.86 37.36
C ASP A 786 31.81 -15.57 36.39
N ASP A 787 30.58 -15.81 36.83
CA ASP A 787 29.33 -15.52 36.14
C ASP A 787 29.07 -16.29 34.86
N SER A 788 30.06 -16.47 34.00
CA SER A 788 29.88 -17.16 32.72
C SER A 788 31.17 -17.80 32.18
N PHE A 789 31.01 -18.81 31.34
CA PHE A 789 32.10 -19.48 30.64
C PHE A 789 31.63 -20.01 29.28
N SER A 790 32.39 -19.74 28.23
CA SER A 790 32.10 -20.27 26.91
C SER A 790 33.17 -21.29 26.48
N PHE A 791 32.71 -22.38 25.91
CA PHE A 791 33.60 -23.41 25.34
C PHE A 791 33.02 -23.96 24.02
N THR A 792 33.87 -24.68 23.28
CA THR A 792 33.43 -25.36 22.06
C THR A 792 33.33 -26.85 22.36
N ALA A 793 32.12 -27.39 22.41
CA ALA A 793 31.88 -28.82 22.42
C ALA A 793 32.24 -29.41 21.07
N SER A 794 33.00 -30.47 21.02
CA SER A 794 33.42 -31.17 19.79
C SER A 794 32.97 -32.63 19.82
N PHE A 795 32.41 -33.09 18.71
CA PHE A 795 31.87 -34.43 18.57
C PHE A 795 32.60 -35.19 17.45
N SER A 796 33.16 -36.36 17.75
CA SER A 796 33.84 -37.18 16.75
C SER A 796 32.93 -38.24 16.13
N SER A 797 31.76 -38.47 16.74
CA SER A 797 30.75 -39.40 16.27
C SER A 797 29.37 -39.06 16.82
N ASN A 798 28.32 -39.68 16.29
CA ASN A 798 26.95 -39.51 16.78
C ASN A 798 26.72 -40.00 18.24
N SER A 799 27.64 -40.80 18.78
CA SER A 799 27.61 -41.27 20.14
C SER A 799 28.53 -40.49 21.08
N SER A 800 29.27 -39.52 20.56
CA SER A 800 30.14 -38.67 21.39
C SER A 800 29.31 -37.83 22.35
N VAL A 801 29.79 -37.76 23.62
CA VAL A 801 29.17 -37.01 24.68
C VAL A 801 30.18 -36.00 25.23
N THR A 802 29.78 -34.75 25.38
CA THR A 802 30.53 -33.74 26.12
C THR A 802 29.83 -33.53 27.46
N TYR A 803 30.49 -33.89 28.54
CA TYR A 803 29.95 -33.68 29.87
C TYR A 803 30.06 -32.23 30.30
N LEU A 804 29.00 -31.75 30.94
CA LEU A 804 28.96 -30.40 31.52
C LEU A 804 29.69 -30.40 32.87
N PRO A 805 30.16 -29.24 33.37
CA PRO A 805 30.77 -29.12 34.68
C PRO A 805 29.91 -29.74 35.77
N PHE A 806 30.54 -30.60 36.63
CA PHE A 806 29.87 -31.22 37.74
C PHE A 806 29.75 -30.27 38.94
N ALA A 807 28.91 -30.64 39.92
CA ALA A 807 28.65 -29.85 41.11
C ALA A 807 29.91 -29.46 41.88
N GLN A 808 30.92 -30.38 41.95
CA GLN A 808 32.23 -30.15 42.59
C GLN A 808 33.06 -29.01 41.93
N ASN A 809 32.75 -28.68 40.70
CA ASN A 809 33.46 -27.64 39.93
C ASN A 809 32.73 -26.27 40.00
N MET A 810 31.56 -26.25 40.61
CA MET A 810 30.68 -25.09 40.67
C MET A 810 30.53 -24.63 42.11
N THR A 811 30.85 -23.38 42.39
CA THR A 811 30.71 -22.80 43.73
C THR A 811 29.92 -21.50 43.67
N LYS A 812 29.06 -21.29 44.64
CA LYS A 812 28.36 -20.03 44.91
C LYS A 812 28.14 -19.97 46.42
N GLU A 813 28.53 -18.84 47.03
CA GLU A 813 28.39 -18.62 48.44
C GLU A 813 26.95 -18.80 48.90
N GLY A 814 26.73 -19.59 49.95
CA GLY A 814 25.41 -19.86 50.50
C GLY A 814 24.48 -20.68 49.61
N CYS A 815 24.97 -21.30 48.55
CA CYS A 815 24.15 -22.06 47.61
C CYS A 815 24.81 -23.38 47.20
N THR A 816 23.99 -24.38 46.87
CA THR A 816 24.44 -25.62 46.24
C THR A 816 24.02 -25.68 44.80
N PHE A 817 24.88 -26.12 43.90
CA PHE A 817 24.61 -26.29 42.49
C PHE A 817 23.60 -27.43 42.27
N ALA A 818 22.47 -27.12 41.60
CA ALA A 818 21.37 -28.05 41.36
C ALA A 818 21.38 -28.66 39.94
N GLY A 819 22.15 -28.10 39.05
CA GLY A 819 22.29 -28.60 37.68
C GLY A 819 22.23 -27.55 36.60
N TRP A 820 22.45 -27.98 35.35
CA TRP A 820 22.37 -27.14 34.16
C TRP A 820 20.97 -27.24 33.49
N TYR A 821 20.48 -26.15 32.94
CA TYR A 821 19.18 -26.06 32.30
C TYR A 821 19.28 -25.32 30.96
N THR A 822 18.42 -25.69 30.02
CA THR A 822 18.41 -25.08 28.69
C THR A 822 17.64 -23.73 28.61
N GLU A 823 16.93 -23.40 29.70
CA GLU A 823 16.13 -22.18 29.79
C GLU A 823 16.35 -21.49 31.14
N PRO A 824 16.27 -20.16 31.21
CA PRO A 824 16.45 -19.40 32.45
C PRO A 824 15.37 -19.71 33.51
N GLU A 825 14.20 -20.23 33.10
CA GLU A 825 13.11 -20.63 34.02
C GLU A 825 13.32 -22.03 34.60
N TYR A 826 14.43 -22.69 34.29
CA TYR A 826 14.83 -24.00 34.83
C TYR A 826 13.83 -25.14 34.59
N LYS A 827 13.18 -25.17 33.43
CA LYS A 827 12.16 -26.19 33.10
C LYS A 827 12.81 -27.50 32.60
N LYS A 828 13.89 -27.41 31.82
CA LYS A 828 14.51 -28.57 31.18
C LYS A 828 15.98 -28.74 31.59
N ARG A 829 16.22 -29.73 32.49
CA ARG A 829 17.55 -30.06 32.95
C ARG A 829 18.36 -30.81 31.90
N ILE A 830 19.66 -30.56 31.85
CA ILE A 830 20.61 -31.24 30.98
C ILE A 830 21.90 -31.58 31.75
N GLU A 831 22.45 -32.77 31.53
CA GLU A 831 23.67 -33.25 32.23
C GLU A 831 24.87 -33.36 31.29
N SER A 832 24.61 -33.52 30.01
CA SER A 832 25.64 -33.68 29.00
C SER A 832 25.15 -33.22 27.64
N LEU A 833 26.06 -32.91 26.78
CA LEU A 833 25.81 -32.53 25.40
C LEU A 833 26.14 -33.68 24.46
N THR A 834 25.22 -34.00 23.59
CA THR A 834 25.41 -34.85 22.43
C THR A 834 25.31 -34.00 21.17
N ILE A 835 25.70 -34.54 20.04
CA ILE A 835 25.54 -33.84 18.77
C ILE A 835 24.09 -33.41 18.50
N ARG A 836 23.12 -34.12 19.07
CA ARG A 836 21.69 -33.80 18.89
C ARG A 836 21.14 -32.73 19.84
N THR A 837 21.82 -32.55 20.99
CA THR A 837 21.38 -31.62 22.02
C THR A 837 22.19 -30.33 22.04
N ALA A 838 23.39 -30.32 21.46
CA ALA A 838 24.26 -29.17 21.37
C ALA A 838 23.86 -28.29 20.16
N ILE A 839 23.38 -27.10 20.43
CA ILE A 839 23.04 -26.07 19.41
C ILE A 839 24.16 -25.04 19.44
N ASP A 840 24.68 -24.68 18.26
CA ASP A 840 25.71 -23.64 18.13
C ASP A 840 25.21 -22.29 18.65
N GLY A 841 25.94 -21.73 19.62
CA GLY A 841 25.55 -20.49 20.30
C GLY A 841 24.55 -20.68 21.45
N MET A 842 24.23 -21.91 21.84
CA MET A 842 23.30 -22.14 22.96
C MET A 842 23.89 -21.66 24.32
N THR A 843 22.98 -21.23 25.17
CA THR A 843 23.28 -20.87 26.56
C THR A 843 22.66 -21.89 27.51
N LEU A 844 23.40 -22.31 28.54
CA LEU A 844 22.91 -23.14 29.61
C LEU A 844 22.98 -22.36 30.92
N TYR A 845 21.97 -22.52 31.72
CA TYR A 845 21.77 -21.75 32.95
C TYR A 845 21.97 -22.65 34.17
N ALA A 846 22.84 -22.21 35.08
CA ALA A 846 23.06 -22.91 36.37
C ALA A 846 21.90 -22.62 37.31
N LYS A 847 21.29 -23.68 37.82
CA LYS A 847 20.34 -23.57 38.94
C LYS A 847 21.05 -23.74 40.26
N TRP A 848 20.74 -22.90 41.20
CA TRP A 848 21.28 -22.93 42.54
C TRP A 848 20.14 -23.13 43.55
N ASN A 849 20.38 -23.97 44.56
CA ASN A 849 19.52 -24.12 45.72
C ASN A 849 20.17 -23.40 46.88
N ASP A 850 19.43 -22.59 47.56
CA ASP A 850 19.89 -21.84 48.71
C ASP A 850 20.10 -22.84 49.91
N THR A 851 21.22 -22.69 50.58
CA THR A 851 21.58 -23.51 51.78
C THR A 851 21.69 -22.70 53.06
N HIS A 852 21.30 -21.43 53.00
CA HIS A 852 21.35 -20.49 54.12
C HIS A 852 20.02 -19.79 54.30
N GLU A 853 19.76 -19.29 55.49
CA GLU A 853 18.70 -18.30 55.68
C GLU A 853 19.09 -16.98 55.02
N HIS A 854 18.17 -16.45 54.24
CA HIS A 854 18.42 -15.20 53.51
C HIS A 854 18.55 -14.01 54.44
N VAL A 855 19.71 -13.37 54.45
CA VAL A 855 19.93 -12.08 55.08
C VAL A 855 19.70 -10.99 54.06
N TRP A 856 18.50 -10.39 54.12
CA TRP A 856 18.09 -9.36 53.20
C TRP A 856 18.66 -8.00 53.60
N ASP A 857 19.06 -7.20 52.63
CA ASP A 857 19.43 -5.80 52.80
C ASP A 857 18.22 -4.93 53.22
N GLU A 858 18.43 -3.65 53.42
CA GLU A 858 17.37 -2.68 53.76
C GLU A 858 16.31 -2.50 52.66
N GLY A 859 16.54 -3.04 51.47
CA GLY A 859 15.69 -2.96 50.31
C GLY A 859 15.63 -1.58 49.64
N ALA A 860 15.73 -1.52 48.34
CA ALA A 860 15.62 -0.30 47.53
C ALA A 860 14.25 -0.22 46.87
N ILE A 861 13.67 0.99 46.80
CA ILE A 861 12.46 1.22 46.04
C ILE A 861 12.82 1.20 44.57
N THR A 862 12.47 0.12 43.86
CA THR A 862 12.74 -0.05 42.44
C THR A 862 11.61 0.51 41.56
N THR A 863 10.41 0.61 42.12
CA THR A 863 9.29 1.32 41.50
C THR A 863 8.62 2.19 42.56
N LYS A 864 8.54 3.49 42.31
CA LYS A 864 7.85 4.40 43.24
C LYS A 864 6.35 4.22 43.13
N PRO A 865 5.60 4.18 44.25
CA PRO A 865 4.13 4.17 44.20
C PRO A 865 3.60 5.50 43.63
N THR A 866 2.46 5.43 42.96
CA THR A 866 1.68 6.59 42.52
C THR A 866 0.31 6.55 43.17
N CYS A 867 -0.50 7.58 42.93
CA CYS A 867 -1.89 7.65 43.46
C CYS A 867 -2.79 6.49 42.99
N THR A 868 -2.42 5.78 41.97
CA THR A 868 -3.25 4.72 41.37
C THR A 868 -2.53 3.39 41.18
N THR A 869 -1.21 3.36 41.32
CA THR A 869 -0.42 2.13 41.12
C THR A 869 0.50 1.89 42.31
N PRO A 870 0.54 0.64 42.81
CA PRO A 870 1.50 0.27 43.85
C PRO A 870 2.94 0.41 43.37
N GLY A 871 3.82 0.73 44.28
CA GLY A 871 5.26 0.69 44.08
C GLY A 871 5.84 -0.68 44.42
N VAL A 872 7.11 -0.86 44.16
CA VAL A 872 7.86 -2.10 44.45
C VAL A 872 9.12 -1.75 45.22
N LYS A 873 9.30 -2.39 46.34
CA LYS A 873 10.56 -2.40 47.07
C LYS A 873 11.26 -3.76 46.88
N THR A 874 12.49 -3.73 46.44
CA THR A 874 13.30 -4.94 46.18
C THR A 874 14.37 -5.05 47.22
N TYR A 875 14.41 -6.19 47.86
CA TYR A 875 15.45 -6.57 48.83
C TYR A 875 16.41 -7.55 48.18
N THR A 876 17.68 -7.47 48.46
CA THR A 876 18.71 -8.34 47.93
C THR A 876 19.39 -9.08 49.08
N CYS A 877 19.51 -10.39 48.94
CA CYS A 877 20.24 -11.15 49.93
C CYS A 877 21.74 -10.88 49.83
N SER A 878 22.37 -10.47 50.95
CA SER A 878 23.80 -10.12 50.97
C SER A 878 24.71 -11.33 50.69
N VAL A 879 24.20 -12.58 50.88
CA VAL A 879 24.99 -13.82 50.69
C VAL A 879 24.89 -14.34 49.26
N CYS A 880 23.66 -14.48 48.73
CA CYS A 880 23.47 -15.16 47.43
C CYS A 880 22.98 -14.25 46.29
N GLN A 881 22.80 -12.95 46.58
CA GLN A 881 22.35 -11.92 45.63
C GLN A 881 20.93 -12.18 45.07
N LYS A 882 20.16 -13.09 45.66
CA LYS A 882 18.79 -13.34 45.28
C LYS A 882 17.91 -12.16 45.72
N THR A 883 16.95 -11.81 44.93
CA THR A 883 16.05 -10.71 45.24
C THR A 883 14.65 -11.19 45.63
N LYS A 884 14.01 -10.51 46.55
CA LYS A 884 12.56 -10.60 46.78
C LYS A 884 11.92 -9.19 46.64
N THR A 885 10.71 -9.18 46.25
CA THR A 885 9.98 -7.93 46.11
C THR A 885 8.83 -7.82 47.11
N GLU A 886 8.57 -6.63 47.57
CA GLU A 886 7.43 -6.28 48.42
C GLU A 886 6.70 -5.13 47.76
N GLU A 887 5.38 -5.22 47.74
CA GLU A 887 4.53 -4.21 47.17
C GLU A 887 4.40 -3.04 48.15
N ILE A 888 4.63 -1.81 47.66
CA ILE A 888 4.36 -0.60 48.42
C ILE A 888 2.96 -0.11 47.99
N PRO A 889 2.00 0.00 48.89
CA PRO A 889 0.67 0.49 48.56
C PRO A 889 0.69 1.82 47.81
N ALA A 890 -0.27 2.02 46.90
CA ALA A 890 -0.48 3.30 46.21
C ALA A 890 -0.79 4.36 47.31
N THR A 891 -0.20 5.57 47.14
CA THR A 891 -0.30 6.66 48.13
C THR A 891 -1.36 7.68 47.74
#